data_42ad5078c25ec2287e0bcc8560701dbc
#
_entry.id   42ad5078c25ec2287e0bcc8560701dbc
#
_cell.length_a   1.000
_cell.length_b   1.000
_cell.length_c   1.000
_cell.angle_alpha   90.00
_cell.angle_beta   90.00
_cell.angle_gamma   90.00
#
_symmetry.space_group_name_H-M   'P 1'
#
loop_
_entity.id
_entity.type
_entity.pdbx_description
1 polymer ?
#
loop_
_entity_poly.entity_id
_entity_poly.type
_entity_poly.pdbx_seq_one_letter_code
_entity_poly.pdbx_strand_id
1 'polypeptide(L)'
;MRYRLGVDVGGTFTDVLLLEETTGTTFRAKTPSTPADQSIGVLNGIAKVCAEAEIEPSEIGQVLHGTTVATNAILQGRGARVGLVTTDGFRQVLQIARSFVPGGLAGWIIWPKPEPLAALENTVEVVGRLAADGSEITPLDEEQARAQLRRLAGAGIEALTISLINSYANDAHEKQVAAWAESELPGIPISISSQVLPEMREYERTLTTVANSYVQPEVSRYVRNLDRSLQEKGITAPLSILRSDGGLVQSAKAAESPVSLLLSGPAGGVTGAVWFAEQAGYTDFLTFDMGGTSTDVALVLGGEPRIGRETKVGDLAVRATSVDVRTVGAGGGSIAHVPELTKALRVGPQSAGADPGPAAYGNGGTEPTVTDANVVLGYLPAALAGGEVSLDVDASRTAVATIADAIGLGSPEEAASGIVDIVNENMFGALRLVSVQQGYDPRDFALVSFGGAGPLHANALGRLTGAWPVIVPPSPGVLCAYGDATTCVRDESARTMIRAFSDTDDAELRTALAELATSAAARLSAEGVPTEQQTAKYQVDLRYQGQGFEIPVDLDASALESGDLLSTLGAAFDTEHERLFSFLLKNEREVINLRVTVSGPRPDVAFQPLEEGGEDPSAALVSTNDVWMDGEYAKAGIYDRAKLLAGNVVEGPAVITEMDSTTLVLSGHAATVHSSASLLIAPR
;
A
#
# COMPACT_ATOMS: atom_id res chain seq x y z
N MET A 1 10.80 -8.02 -25.63
CA MET A 1 10.08 -8.89 -24.68
C MET A 1 8.62 -8.69 -24.97
N ARG A 2 7.80 -9.75 -24.97
CA ARG A 2 6.42 -9.65 -25.46
C ARG A 2 5.37 -9.59 -24.36
N TYR A 3 5.62 -10.26 -23.23
CA TYR A 3 4.66 -10.37 -22.15
C TYR A 3 5.24 -9.93 -20.80
N ARG A 4 4.45 -9.15 -20.05
CA ARG A 4 4.67 -8.76 -18.65
C ARG A 4 3.66 -9.49 -17.77
N LEU A 5 4.12 -10.09 -16.69
CA LEU A 5 3.29 -10.82 -15.75
C LEU A 5 3.23 -10.04 -14.44
N GLY A 6 2.08 -9.47 -14.11
CA GLY A 6 1.79 -8.88 -12.80
C GLY A 6 1.13 -9.92 -11.89
N VAL A 7 1.57 -10.02 -10.66
CA VAL A 7 1.03 -10.96 -9.68
C VAL A 7 0.88 -10.29 -8.33
N ASP A 8 -0.33 -10.20 -7.82
CA ASP A 8 -0.60 -9.73 -6.46
C ASP A 8 -1.11 -10.88 -5.57
N VAL A 9 -0.44 -11.11 -4.45
CA VAL A 9 -0.84 -12.14 -3.49
C VAL A 9 -1.53 -11.49 -2.30
N GLY A 10 -2.86 -11.54 -2.32
CA GLY A 10 -3.69 -11.15 -1.19
C GLY A 10 -3.89 -12.27 -0.16
N GLY A 11 -4.58 -11.95 0.94
CA GLY A 11 -4.86 -12.91 2.02
C GLY A 11 -5.79 -14.07 1.61
N THR A 12 -6.69 -13.83 0.65
CA THR A 12 -7.74 -14.77 0.22
C THR A 12 -7.51 -15.28 -1.20
N PHE A 13 -7.15 -14.39 -2.11
CA PHE A 13 -6.93 -14.69 -3.53
C PHE A 13 -5.55 -14.18 -3.98
N THR A 14 -5.02 -14.87 -4.97
CA THR A 14 -3.86 -14.46 -5.76
C THR A 14 -4.37 -14.02 -7.12
N ASP A 15 -4.11 -12.77 -7.46
CA ASP A 15 -4.52 -12.14 -8.70
C ASP A 15 -3.35 -12.14 -9.68
N VAL A 16 -3.59 -12.60 -10.91
CA VAL A 16 -2.57 -12.71 -11.94
C VAL A 16 -3.04 -12.03 -13.22
N LEU A 17 -2.18 -11.17 -13.73
CA LEU A 17 -2.37 -10.44 -14.98
C LEU A 17 -1.21 -10.74 -15.93
N LEU A 18 -1.52 -11.20 -17.13
CA LEU A 18 -0.58 -11.27 -18.24
C LEU A 18 -0.91 -10.17 -19.25
N LEU A 19 0.06 -9.30 -19.51
CA LEU A 19 -0.07 -8.14 -20.38
C LEU A 19 0.84 -8.28 -21.60
N GLU A 20 0.29 -8.22 -22.79
CA GLU A 20 1.05 -8.14 -24.03
C GLU A 20 1.44 -6.68 -24.35
N GLU A 21 2.73 -6.35 -24.29
CA GLU A 21 3.22 -4.97 -24.39
C GLU A 21 2.85 -4.29 -25.72
N THR A 22 2.82 -5.04 -26.82
CA THR A 22 2.66 -4.48 -28.18
C THR A 22 1.22 -4.21 -28.55
N THR A 23 0.27 -4.99 -28.03
CA THR A 23 -1.17 -4.86 -28.34
C THR A 23 -1.98 -4.25 -27.21
N GLY A 24 -1.45 -4.31 -25.97
CA GLY A 24 -2.20 -3.96 -24.76
C GLY A 24 -3.22 -5.03 -24.35
N THR A 25 -3.22 -6.19 -25.01
CA THR A 25 -4.13 -7.29 -24.67
C THR A 25 -3.78 -7.85 -23.30
N THR A 26 -4.80 -8.13 -22.50
CA THR A 26 -4.63 -8.65 -21.14
C THR A 26 -5.37 -9.96 -20.94
N PHE A 27 -4.74 -10.90 -20.22
CA PHE A 27 -5.32 -12.14 -19.75
C PHE A 27 -5.26 -12.17 -18.23
N ARG A 28 -6.28 -12.69 -17.56
CA ARG A 28 -6.46 -12.54 -16.12
C ARG A 28 -6.86 -13.83 -15.46
N ALA A 29 -6.27 -14.11 -14.32
CA ALA A 29 -6.70 -15.23 -13.49
C ALA A 29 -6.77 -14.82 -12.02
N LYS A 30 -7.75 -15.36 -11.34
CA LYS A 30 -7.90 -15.31 -9.89
C LYS A 30 -7.85 -16.72 -9.34
N THR A 31 -6.96 -16.96 -8.36
CA THR A 31 -6.79 -18.27 -7.73
C THR A 31 -6.84 -18.13 -6.21
N PRO A 32 -7.35 -19.13 -5.46
CA PRO A 32 -7.25 -19.09 -4.02
C PRO A 32 -5.79 -18.98 -3.57
N SER A 33 -5.51 -18.09 -2.62
CA SER A 33 -4.20 -18.01 -1.99
C SER A 33 -3.93 -19.26 -1.17
N THR A 34 -2.67 -19.67 -1.11
CA THR A 34 -2.20 -20.84 -0.36
C THR A 34 -1.33 -20.38 0.81
N PRO A 35 -1.90 -20.12 2.02
CA PRO A 35 -1.18 -19.48 3.13
C PRO A 35 0.05 -20.26 3.62
N ALA A 36 0.09 -21.58 3.44
CA ALA A 36 1.23 -22.40 3.82
C ALA A 36 2.43 -22.24 2.87
N ASP A 37 2.17 -22.01 1.57
CA ASP A 37 3.15 -21.72 0.54
C ASP A 37 2.49 -20.88 -0.57
N GLN A 38 2.66 -19.57 -0.51
CA GLN A 38 2.03 -18.64 -1.45
C GLN A 38 2.49 -18.84 -2.89
N SER A 39 3.66 -19.46 -3.12
CA SER A 39 4.17 -19.73 -4.47
C SER A 39 3.25 -20.67 -5.28
N ILE A 40 2.53 -21.56 -4.62
CA ILE A 40 1.60 -22.49 -5.28
C ILE A 40 0.45 -21.73 -5.93
N GLY A 41 -0.17 -20.77 -5.23
CA GLY A 41 -1.23 -19.91 -5.77
C GLY A 41 -0.74 -19.11 -6.98
N VAL A 42 0.46 -18.56 -6.89
CA VAL A 42 1.14 -17.82 -7.98
C VAL A 42 1.29 -18.72 -9.21
N LEU A 43 1.90 -19.90 -9.07
CA LEU A 43 2.15 -20.82 -10.20
C LEU A 43 0.84 -21.33 -10.83
N ASN A 44 -0.19 -21.57 -10.02
CA ASN A 44 -1.50 -21.94 -10.54
C ASN A 44 -2.14 -20.84 -11.37
N GLY A 45 -2.04 -19.58 -10.93
CA GLY A 45 -2.52 -18.42 -11.67
C GLY A 45 -1.75 -18.21 -12.97
N ILE A 46 -0.42 -18.34 -12.95
CA ILE A 46 0.43 -18.26 -14.15
C ILE A 46 0.01 -19.33 -15.17
N ALA A 47 -0.18 -20.57 -14.74
CA ALA A 47 -0.60 -21.64 -15.65
C ALA A 47 -1.94 -21.34 -16.32
N LYS A 48 -2.90 -20.73 -15.59
CA LYS A 48 -4.20 -20.34 -16.15
C LYS A 48 -4.06 -19.25 -17.22
N VAL A 49 -3.33 -18.14 -16.94
CA VAL A 49 -3.20 -17.05 -17.91
C VAL A 49 -2.38 -17.45 -19.14
N CYS A 50 -1.36 -18.32 -18.98
CA CYS A 50 -0.62 -18.86 -20.12
C CYS A 50 -1.51 -19.74 -21.01
N ALA A 51 -2.37 -20.56 -20.41
CA ALA A 51 -3.31 -21.39 -21.15
C ALA A 51 -4.37 -20.56 -21.90
N GLU A 52 -4.88 -19.49 -21.27
CA GLU A 52 -5.85 -18.56 -21.89
C GLU A 52 -5.21 -17.77 -23.04
N ALA A 53 -3.97 -17.34 -22.86
CA ALA A 53 -3.21 -16.59 -23.86
C ALA A 53 -2.62 -17.50 -24.98
N GLU A 54 -2.73 -18.82 -24.83
CA GLU A 54 -2.12 -19.81 -25.73
C GLU A 54 -0.61 -19.63 -25.93
N ILE A 55 0.12 -19.32 -24.83
CA ILE A 55 1.57 -19.11 -24.82
C ILE A 55 2.31 -20.13 -23.94
N GLU A 56 3.60 -20.32 -24.23
CA GLU A 56 4.49 -21.05 -23.34
C GLU A 56 5.03 -20.12 -22.24
N PRO A 57 5.24 -20.63 -20.99
CA PRO A 57 5.77 -19.83 -19.88
C PRO A 57 7.11 -19.13 -20.18
N SER A 58 7.92 -19.68 -21.08
CA SER A 58 9.21 -19.10 -21.54
C SER A 58 9.06 -17.80 -22.35
N GLU A 59 7.85 -17.46 -22.81
CA GLU A 59 7.57 -16.23 -23.54
C GLU A 59 7.35 -15.03 -22.62
N ILE A 60 7.19 -15.28 -21.30
CA ILE A 60 7.10 -14.22 -20.29
C ILE A 60 8.46 -13.53 -20.19
N GLY A 61 8.47 -12.23 -20.42
CA GLY A 61 9.68 -11.41 -20.42
C GLY A 61 10.04 -10.78 -19.07
N GLN A 62 9.03 -10.57 -18.19
CA GLN A 62 9.21 -10.04 -16.83
C GLN A 62 8.16 -10.62 -15.90
N VAL A 63 8.56 -10.90 -14.65
CA VAL A 63 7.66 -11.27 -13.55
C VAL A 63 7.71 -10.19 -12.49
N LEU A 64 6.57 -9.58 -12.21
CA LEU A 64 6.40 -8.39 -11.38
C LEU A 64 5.42 -8.75 -10.26
N HIS A 65 5.87 -8.70 -9.02
CA HIS A 65 5.16 -9.38 -7.94
C HIS A 65 4.97 -8.51 -6.70
N GLY A 66 3.70 -8.25 -6.37
CA GLY A 66 3.26 -7.73 -5.08
C GLY A 66 3.12 -8.86 -4.05
N THR A 67 3.55 -8.64 -2.82
CA THR A 67 3.51 -9.67 -1.78
C THR A 67 3.14 -9.13 -0.41
N THR A 68 2.34 -9.87 0.33
CA THR A 68 1.97 -9.55 1.72
C THR A 68 2.81 -10.30 2.77
N VAL A 69 3.84 -11.06 2.38
CA VAL A 69 4.65 -11.90 3.29
C VAL A 69 5.24 -11.08 4.43
N ALA A 70 5.90 -9.95 4.13
CA ALA A 70 6.51 -9.09 5.15
C ALA A 70 5.46 -8.51 6.12
N THR A 71 4.34 -8.02 5.60
CA THR A 71 3.23 -7.47 6.39
C THR A 71 2.61 -8.53 7.28
N ASN A 72 2.35 -9.72 6.73
CA ASN A 72 1.75 -10.83 7.47
C ASN A 72 2.69 -11.36 8.57
N ALA A 73 4.00 -11.41 8.33
CA ALA A 73 4.98 -11.81 9.35
C ALA A 73 4.88 -10.91 10.60
N ILE A 74 4.73 -9.60 10.41
CA ILE A 74 4.54 -8.64 11.51
C ILE A 74 3.18 -8.84 12.19
N LEU A 75 2.08 -8.85 11.43
CA LEU A 75 0.72 -8.95 11.98
C LEU A 75 0.46 -10.25 12.74
N GLN A 76 1.09 -11.34 12.32
CA GLN A 76 0.94 -12.67 12.93
C GLN A 76 2.00 -12.99 14.00
N GLY A 77 2.97 -12.09 14.21
CA GLY A 77 4.05 -12.31 15.17
C GLY A 77 4.97 -13.49 14.81
N ARG A 78 5.17 -13.77 13.50
CA ARG A 78 5.92 -14.94 12.99
C ARG A 78 7.32 -14.62 12.48
N GLY A 79 7.86 -13.45 12.81
CA GLY A 79 9.21 -13.08 12.37
C GLY A 79 10.32 -13.77 13.16
N ALA A 80 11.55 -13.47 12.77
CA ALA A 80 12.77 -14.02 13.35
C ALA A 80 12.99 -13.57 14.81
N ARG A 81 13.67 -14.38 15.59
CA ARG A 81 14.26 -13.96 16.88
C ARG A 81 15.43 -13.02 16.61
N VAL A 82 15.21 -11.72 16.79
CA VAL A 82 16.21 -10.69 16.49
C VAL A 82 17.15 -10.46 17.68
N GLY A 83 18.45 -10.48 17.42
CA GLY A 83 19.47 -9.91 18.29
C GLY A 83 19.71 -8.44 17.93
N LEU A 84 19.86 -7.58 18.93
CA LEU A 84 20.17 -6.16 18.74
C LEU A 84 21.51 -5.82 19.40
N VAL A 85 22.41 -5.24 18.61
CA VAL A 85 23.64 -4.59 19.10
C VAL A 85 23.45 -3.09 19.07
N THR A 86 23.63 -2.44 20.21
CA THR A 86 23.53 -0.97 20.32
C THR A 86 24.72 -0.40 21.10
N THR A 87 24.86 0.92 21.13
CA THR A 87 25.88 1.64 21.90
C THR A 87 25.64 1.49 23.40
N ASP A 88 26.71 1.38 24.18
CA ASP A 88 26.65 1.37 25.65
C ASP A 88 25.82 2.54 26.20
N GLY A 89 24.89 2.24 27.14
CA GLY A 89 23.91 3.16 27.70
C GLY A 89 22.58 3.26 26.91
N PHE A 90 22.41 2.53 25.76
CA PHE A 90 21.20 2.61 24.91
C PHE A 90 20.43 1.30 24.82
N ARG A 91 20.70 0.32 25.68
CA ARG A 91 20.07 -0.99 25.65
C ARG A 91 18.53 -0.95 25.63
N GLN A 92 17.94 0.05 26.26
CA GLN A 92 16.48 0.19 26.41
C GLN A 92 15.85 1.10 25.34
N VAL A 93 16.54 1.40 24.25
CA VAL A 93 16.04 2.32 23.21
C VAL A 93 14.65 1.93 22.69
N LEU A 94 14.40 0.64 22.49
CA LEU A 94 13.12 0.15 22.01
C LEU A 94 12.03 0.17 23.09
N GLN A 95 12.36 -0.12 24.34
CA GLN A 95 11.42 -0.12 25.47
C GLN A 95 11.02 1.29 25.86
N ILE A 96 11.96 2.24 25.85
CA ILE A 96 11.69 3.66 26.11
C ILE A 96 10.81 4.23 24.98
N ALA A 97 11.17 3.95 23.74
CA ALA A 97 10.46 4.41 22.55
C ALA A 97 10.17 5.93 22.57
N ARG A 98 9.04 6.37 22.04
CA ARG A 98 8.54 7.74 22.20
C ARG A 98 7.57 7.81 23.38
N SER A 99 7.73 8.82 24.23
CA SER A 99 6.84 9.10 25.37
C SER A 99 5.54 9.73 24.89
N PHE A 100 4.87 9.09 23.92
CA PHE A 100 3.58 9.52 23.39
C PHE A 100 2.47 8.75 24.09
N VAL A 101 1.48 9.49 24.64
CA VAL A 101 0.27 8.92 25.22
C VAL A 101 -0.90 9.30 24.29
N PRO A 102 -1.58 8.34 23.66
CA PRO A 102 -2.75 8.63 22.84
C PRO A 102 -3.87 9.26 23.68
N GLY A 103 -4.62 10.19 23.07
CA GLY A 103 -5.80 10.77 23.71
C GLY A 103 -5.62 12.15 24.35
N GLY A 104 -4.52 12.85 24.13
CA GLY A 104 -4.31 14.24 24.57
C GLY A 104 -4.40 14.40 26.09
N LEU A 105 -5.26 15.31 26.58
CA LEU A 105 -5.44 15.60 28.01
C LEU A 105 -6.03 14.44 28.84
N ALA A 106 -6.54 13.37 28.21
CA ALA A 106 -6.98 12.15 28.87
C ALA A 106 -5.85 11.16 29.18
N GLY A 107 -4.60 11.60 29.17
CA GLY A 107 -3.36 10.84 29.35
C GLY A 107 -3.15 10.12 30.69
N TRP A 108 -4.19 9.94 31.50
CA TRP A 108 -4.23 9.04 32.66
C TRP A 108 -4.51 7.58 32.29
N ILE A 109 -4.87 7.32 31.03
CA ILE A 109 -5.13 5.97 30.55
C ILE A 109 -3.76 5.26 30.49
N ILE A 110 -3.62 4.15 31.21
CA ILE A 110 -2.46 3.27 31.07
C ILE A 110 -2.49 2.70 29.65
N TRP A 111 -1.55 3.17 28.83
CA TRP A 111 -1.38 2.67 27.47
C TRP A 111 -0.24 1.64 27.49
N PRO A 112 -0.53 0.34 27.37
CA PRO A 112 0.51 -0.66 27.26
C PRO A 112 1.25 -0.46 25.95
N LYS A 113 2.58 -0.26 25.99
CA LYS A 113 3.39 -0.28 24.78
C LYS A 113 3.43 -1.70 24.22
N PRO A 114 3.41 -1.87 22.88
CA PRO A 114 3.60 -3.17 22.27
C PRO A 114 4.99 -3.74 22.63
N GLU A 115 5.10 -5.06 22.72
CA GLU A 115 6.39 -5.72 22.93
C GLU A 115 7.33 -5.43 21.75
N PRO A 116 8.58 -5.01 22.03
CA PRO A 116 9.55 -4.76 20.97
C PRO A 116 9.88 -6.03 20.17
N LEU A 117 10.04 -5.89 18.85
CA LEU A 117 10.42 -6.99 17.95
C LEU A 117 11.80 -7.60 18.28
N ALA A 118 12.69 -6.84 18.92
CA ALA A 118 13.91 -7.36 19.54
C ALA A 118 13.75 -7.32 21.08
N ALA A 119 13.71 -8.48 21.72
CA ALA A 119 13.56 -8.58 23.15
C ALA A 119 14.77 -7.99 23.90
N LEU A 120 14.52 -7.39 25.08
CA LEU A 120 15.59 -6.79 25.89
C LEU A 120 16.70 -7.79 26.26
N GLU A 121 16.36 -9.06 26.48
CA GLU A 121 17.32 -10.14 26.78
C GLU A 121 18.27 -10.43 25.61
N ASN A 122 17.80 -10.20 24.36
CA ASN A 122 18.57 -10.34 23.11
C ASN A 122 19.20 -9.01 22.66
N THR A 123 19.15 -7.97 23.50
CA THR A 123 19.81 -6.69 23.25
C THR A 123 21.10 -6.60 24.03
N VAL A 124 22.20 -6.35 23.33
CA VAL A 124 23.56 -6.20 23.89
C VAL A 124 24.14 -4.84 23.54
N GLU A 125 25.06 -4.39 24.35
CA GLU A 125 25.71 -3.10 24.20
C GLU A 125 27.19 -3.29 23.85
N VAL A 126 27.72 -2.39 23.01
CA VAL A 126 29.13 -2.33 22.66
C VAL A 126 29.72 -0.99 23.06
N VAL A 127 30.94 -1.04 23.61
CA VAL A 127 31.71 0.15 23.92
C VAL A 127 32.26 0.74 22.64
N GLY A 128 31.99 2.00 22.42
CA GLY A 128 32.36 2.78 21.23
C GLY A 128 31.40 3.95 21.05
N ARG A 129 31.89 5.13 20.70
CA ARG A 129 31.03 6.32 20.61
C ARG A 129 31.45 7.23 19.49
N LEU A 130 30.48 7.64 18.66
CA LEU A 130 30.62 8.72 17.67
C LEU A 130 29.90 9.98 18.16
N ALA A 131 30.44 11.14 17.83
CA ALA A 131 29.80 12.44 18.01
C ALA A 131 28.73 12.66 16.92
N ALA A 132 27.92 13.71 17.05
CA ALA A 132 26.89 14.06 16.10
C ALA A 132 27.44 14.48 14.71
N ASP A 133 28.68 14.95 14.68
CA ASP A 133 29.41 15.29 13.44
C ASP A 133 30.12 14.08 12.80
N GLY A 134 29.98 12.89 13.38
CA GLY A 134 30.62 11.65 12.92
C GLY A 134 32.04 11.44 13.39
N SER A 135 32.63 12.36 14.18
CA SER A 135 33.97 12.17 14.78
C SER A 135 33.95 11.11 15.87
N GLU A 136 35.06 10.37 16.02
CA GLU A 136 35.17 9.34 17.06
C GLU A 136 35.46 9.96 18.43
N ILE A 137 34.59 9.73 19.42
CA ILE A 137 34.79 10.09 20.82
C ILE A 137 35.49 8.97 21.57
N THR A 138 35.00 7.73 21.34
CA THR A 138 35.54 6.52 21.97
C THR A 138 35.65 5.43 20.92
N PRO A 139 36.84 4.83 20.72
CA PRO A 139 37.00 3.73 19.78
C PRO A 139 36.21 2.50 20.21
N LEU A 140 35.89 1.63 19.24
CA LEU A 140 35.27 0.33 19.56
C LEU A 140 36.21 -0.56 20.34
N ASP A 141 35.66 -1.22 21.38
CA ASP A 141 36.34 -2.29 22.10
C ASP A 141 36.01 -3.63 21.40
N GLU A 142 36.97 -4.14 20.61
CA GLU A 142 36.80 -5.40 19.85
C GLU A 142 36.56 -6.60 20.76
N GLU A 143 37.31 -6.74 21.85
CA GLU A 143 37.21 -7.91 22.73
C GLU A 143 35.83 -7.96 23.41
N GLN A 144 35.37 -6.81 23.89
CA GLN A 144 34.04 -6.65 24.49
C GLN A 144 32.94 -6.91 23.47
N ALA A 145 33.03 -6.31 22.25
CA ALA A 145 32.05 -6.48 21.19
C ALA A 145 31.92 -7.95 20.75
N ARG A 146 33.03 -8.64 20.52
CA ARG A 146 33.05 -10.09 20.19
C ARG A 146 32.46 -10.95 21.33
N ALA A 147 32.71 -10.60 22.59
CA ALA A 147 32.11 -11.31 23.72
C ALA A 147 30.57 -11.15 23.72
N GLN A 148 30.04 -9.97 23.39
CA GLN A 148 28.61 -9.74 23.29
C GLN A 148 28.00 -10.49 22.09
N LEU A 149 28.69 -10.54 20.95
CA LEU A 149 28.23 -11.30 19.77
C LEU A 149 28.15 -12.80 20.08
N ARG A 150 29.15 -13.38 20.78
CA ARG A 150 29.10 -14.78 21.25
C ARG A 150 27.95 -15.03 22.21
N ARG A 151 27.60 -14.05 23.07
CA ARG A 151 26.40 -14.15 23.92
C ARG A 151 25.12 -14.27 23.09
N LEU A 152 24.97 -13.47 22.04
CA LEU A 152 23.83 -13.55 21.11
C LEU A 152 23.80 -14.88 20.35
N ALA A 153 24.95 -15.41 19.96
CA ALA A 153 25.04 -16.76 19.36
C ALA A 153 24.45 -17.83 20.29
N GLY A 154 24.77 -17.76 21.59
CA GLY A 154 24.23 -18.65 22.62
C GLY A 154 22.73 -18.46 22.92
N ALA A 155 22.14 -17.31 22.54
CA ALA A 155 20.71 -17.03 22.72
C ALA A 155 19.85 -17.57 21.55
N GLY A 156 20.47 -18.12 20.49
CA GLY A 156 19.77 -18.71 19.35
C GLY A 156 19.00 -17.69 18.52
N ILE A 157 19.59 -16.52 18.29
CA ILE A 157 19.02 -15.52 17.39
C ILE A 157 19.03 -16.03 15.95
N GLU A 158 18.08 -15.55 15.15
CA GLU A 158 17.89 -15.93 13.73
C GLU A 158 18.21 -14.79 12.78
N ALA A 159 18.32 -13.55 13.30
CA ALA A 159 18.75 -12.36 12.57
C ALA A 159 19.42 -11.38 13.54
N LEU A 160 20.34 -10.57 13.03
CA LEU A 160 21.07 -9.57 13.81
C LEU A 160 20.81 -8.17 13.30
N THR A 161 20.48 -7.26 14.21
CA THR A 161 20.47 -5.81 13.98
C THR A 161 21.66 -5.16 14.66
N ILE A 162 22.37 -4.30 13.95
CA ILE A 162 23.38 -3.41 14.50
C ILE A 162 22.89 -1.97 14.31
N SER A 163 22.67 -1.27 15.44
CA SER A 163 22.20 0.12 15.44
C SER A 163 22.94 0.93 16.48
N LEU A 164 23.96 1.64 16.05
CA LEU A 164 24.81 2.44 16.92
C LEU A 164 24.45 3.93 16.84
N ILE A 165 24.72 4.66 17.91
CA ILE A 165 24.42 6.08 17.99
C ILE A 165 25.29 6.86 17.01
N ASN A 166 24.64 7.79 16.28
CA ASN A 166 25.24 8.67 15.27
C ASN A 166 25.84 7.94 14.05
N SER A 167 25.52 6.65 13.83
CA SER A 167 25.99 5.90 12.66
C SER A 167 25.49 6.46 11.32
N TYR A 168 24.43 7.25 11.30
CA TYR A 168 23.97 7.97 10.12
C TYR A 168 24.99 9.02 9.62
N ALA A 169 25.82 9.56 10.52
CA ALA A 169 26.87 10.53 10.19
C ALA A 169 28.20 9.83 9.81
N ASN A 170 28.48 8.66 10.41
CA ASN A 170 29.67 7.86 10.13
C ASN A 170 29.37 6.39 10.43
N ASP A 171 29.37 5.55 9.42
CA ASP A 171 29.02 4.14 9.49
C ASP A 171 30.18 3.19 9.88
N ALA A 172 31.37 3.71 10.10
CA ALA A 172 32.58 2.92 10.31
C ALA A 172 32.44 1.94 11.47
N HIS A 173 31.88 2.35 12.62
CA HIS A 173 31.67 1.49 13.76
C HIS A 173 30.67 0.35 13.47
N GLU A 174 29.55 0.63 12.81
CA GLU A 174 28.57 -0.42 12.43
C GLU A 174 29.19 -1.43 11.46
N LYS A 175 29.92 -0.98 10.44
CA LYS A 175 30.63 -1.86 9.49
C LYS A 175 31.67 -2.73 10.18
N GLN A 176 32.37 -2.19 11.15
CA GLN A 176 33.36 -2.94 11.91
C GLN A 176 32.74 -4.02 12.78
N VAL A 177 31.64 -3.68 13.50
CA VAL A 177 30.89 -4.67 14.30
C VAL A 177 30.26 -5.73 13.39
N ALA A 178 29.75 -5.35 12.21
CA ALA A 178 29.21 -6.31 11.24
C ALA A 178 30.27 -7.29 10.75
N ALA A 179 31.48 -6.82 10.44
CA ALA A 179 32.58 -7.70 10.04
C ALA A 179 32.96 -8.69 11.14
N TRP A 180 32.92 -8.28 12.42
CA TRP A 180 33.13 -9.21 13.53
C TRP A 180 31.96 -10.18 13.70
N ALA A 181 30.72 -9.70 13.48
CA ALA A 181 29.53 -10.53 13.59
C ALA A 181 29.50 -11.65 12.53
N GLU A 182 29.96 -11.41 11.31
CA GLU A 182 30.07 -12.44 10.27
C GLU A 182 30.90 -13.64 10.72
N SER A 183 31.95 -13.40 11.51
CA SER A 183 32.80 -14.46 12.04
C SER A 183 32.24 -15.15 13.31
N GLU A 184 31.55 -14.42 14.18
CA GLU A 184 31.00 -14.95 15.44
C GLU A 184 29.60 -15.59 15.27
N LEU A 185 28.87 -15.21 14.21
CA LEU A 185 27.49 -15.61 13.91
C LEU A 185 27.34 -16.06 12.43
N PRO A 186 28.10 -17.09 11.99
CA PRO A 186 28.11 -17.50 10.60
C PRO A 186 26.70 -17.92 10.13
N GLY A 187 26.28 -17.36 8.98
CA GLY A 187 25.00 -17.67 8.35
C GLY A 187 23.78 -16.93 8.94
N ILE A 188 23.95 -16.10 9.96
CA ILE A 188 22.90 -15.21 10.48
C ILE A 188 22.86 -13.96 9.60
N PRO A 189 21.69 -13.57 9.04
CA PRO A 189 21.56 -12.33 8.29
C PRO A 189 21.77 -11.12 9.22
N ILE A 190 22.49 -10.12 8.72
CA ILE A 190 22.87 -8.92 9.47
C ILE A 190 22.29 -7.69 8.76
N SER A 191 21.55 -6.86 9.51
CA SER A 191 21.09 -5.54 9.07
C SER A 191 21.81 -4.46 9.87
N ILE A 192 22.42 -3.47 9.18
CA ILE A 192 23.06 -2.31 9.83
C ILE A 192 22.23 -1.05 9.57
N SER A 193 22.05 -0.26 10.63
CA SER A 193 21.10 0.85 10.61
C SER A 193 21.47 1.95 9.61
N SER A 194 22.74 2.19 9.42
CA SER A 194 23.27 3.15 8.43
C SER A 194 23.00 2.76 6.96
N GLN A 195 22.65 1.49 6.69
CA GLN A 195 22.24 1.03 5.35
C GLN A 195 20.73 0.96 5.20
N VAL A 196 20.01 0.54 6.25
CA VAL A 196 18.55 0.39 6.20
C VAL A 196 17.84 1.74 6.27
N LEU A 197 18.29 2.63 7.18
CA LEU A 197 17.73 3.98 7.37
C LEU A 197 18.85 4.95 7.80
N PRO A 198 19.57 5.59 6.86
CA PRO A 198 20.65 6.53 7.18
C PRO A 198 20.13 7.89 7.64
N GLU A 199 19.18 7.89 8.56
CA GLU A 199 18.55 9.09 9.10
C GLU A 199 18.82 9.23 10.60
N MET A 200 18.80 10.47 11.08
CA MET A 200 18.87 10.76 12.52
C MET A 200 17.68 10.13 13.25
N ARG A 201 17.64 10.21 14.57
CA ARG A 201 16.64 9.65 15.50
C ARG A 201 16.86 8.16 15.75
N GLU A 202 17.54 7.90 16.84
CA GLU A 202 17.99 6.56 17.24
C GLU A 202 16.86 5.55 17.41
N TYR A 203 15.70 5.97 17.92
CA TYR A 203 14.57 5.06 18.10
C TYR A 203 14.01 4.58 16.76
N GLU A 204 13.63 5.51 15.87
CA GLU A 204 13.04 5.20 14.56
C GLU A 204 14.02 4.40 13.69
N ARG A 205 15.32 4.78 13.70
CA ARG A 205 16.35 4.05 12.96
C ARG A 205 16.52 2.63 13.48
N THR A 206 16.62 2.46 14.80
CA THR A 206 16.74 1.14 15.43
C THR A 206 15.49 0.31 15.16
N LEU A 207 14.29 0.84 15.38
CA LEU A 207 13.03 0.14 15.16
C LEU A 207 12.88 -0.35 13.72
N THR A 208 13.15 0.53 12.74
CA THR A 208 13.07 0.20 11.31
C THR A 208 14.08 -0.89 10.94
N THR A 209 15.30 -0.83 11.47
CA THR A 209 16.32 -1.84 11.20
C THR A 209 15.99 -3.17 11.86
N VAL A 210 15.42 -3.15 13.07
CA VAL A 210 14.93 -4.36 13.75
C VAL A 210 13.75 -4.97 12.98
N ALA A 211 12.83 -4.15 12.47
CA ALA A 211 11.74 -4.64 11.64
C ALA A 211 12.26 -5.30 10.35
N ASN A 212 13.31 -4.72 9.72
CA ASN A 212 13.99 -5.34 8.59
C ASN A 212 14.53 -6.73 8.95
N SER A 213 15.32 -6.83 10.02
CA SER A 213 15.89 -8.10 10.51
C SER A 213 14.80 -9.11 10.88
N TYR A 214 13.67 -8.65 11.44
CA TYR A 214 12.56 -9.48 11.86
C TYR A 214 11.89 -10.23 10.72
N VAL A 215 11.69 -9.55 9.58
CA VAL A 215 11.00 -10.14 8.43
C VAL A 215 11.96 -10.77 7.41
N GLN A 216 13.25 -10.46 7.46
CA GLN A 216 14.23 -10.83 6.45
C GLN A 216 14.37 -12.33 6.20
N PRO A 217 14.46 -13.23 7.20
CA PRO A 217 14.60 -14.67 6.93
C PRO A 217 13.39 -15.27 6.21
N GLU A 218 12.18 -14.82 6.54
CA GLU A 218 10.95 -15.32 5.92
C GLU A 218 10.81 -14.83 4.48
N VAL A 219 10.97 -13.52 4.27
CA VAL A 219 10.90 -12.92 2.92
C VAL A 219 11.99 -13.49 2.01
N SER A 220 13.24 -13.60 2.52
CA SER A 220 14.35 -14.19 1.74
C SER A 220 14.09 -15.63 1.34
N ARG A 221 13.45 -16.41 2.22
CA ARG A 221 13.07 -17.81 1.91
C ARG A 221 11.99 -17.84 0.85
N TYR A 222 10.97 -17.03 1.00
CA TYR A 222 9.87 -16.93 0.06
C TYR A 222 10.35 -16.54 -1.34
N VAL A 223 11.09 -15.44 -1.45
CA VAL A 223 11.59 -14.91 -2.73
C VAL A 223 12.47 -15.94 -3.45
N ARG A 224 13.41 -16.60 -2.73
CA ARG A 224 14.24 -17.66 -3.30
C ARG A 224 13.45 -18.89 -3.75
N ASN A 225 12.43 -19.28 -3.00
CA ASN A 225 11.57 -20.40 -3.37
C ASN A 225 10.74 -20.07 -4.62
N LEU A 226 10.18 -18.87 -4.69
CA LEU A 226 9.43 -18.40 -5.85
C LEU A 226 10.30 -18.36 -7.10
N ASP A 227 11.47 -17.72 -7.02
CA ASP A 227 12.42 -17.62 -8.14
C ASP A 227 12.80 -19.02 -8.69
N ARG A 228 13.16 -19.95 -7.80
CA ARG A 228 13.46 -21.33 -8.18
C ARG A 228 12.26 -22.01 -8.83
N SER A 229 11.06 -21.86 -8.28
CA SER A 229 9.85 -22.49 -8.81
C SER A 229 9.46 -21.95 -10.18
N LEU A 230 9.68 -20.64 -10.42
CA LEU A 230 9.51 -20.04 -11.75
C LEU A 230 10.48 -20.67 -12.77
N GLN A 231 11.76 -20.80 -12.42
CA GLN A 231 12.78 -21.42 -13.26
C GLN A 231 12.45 -22.89 -13.59
N GLU A 232 11.98 -23.67 -12.61
CA GLU A 232 11.52 -25.05 -12.80
C GLU A 232 10.33 -25.17 -13.75
N LYS A 233 9.50 -24.10 -13.88
CA LYS A 233 8.41 -23.99 -14.85
C LYS A 233 8.83 -23.43 -16.21
N GLY A 234 10.12 -23.18 -16.43
CA GLY A 234 10.66 -22.65 -17.67
C GLY A 234 10.56 -21.13 -17.82
N ILE A 235 10.18 -20.42 -16.75
CA ILE A 235 10.17 -18.95 -16.73
C ILE A 235 11.56 -18.48 -16.31
N THR A 236 12.33 -17.94 -17.27
CA THR A 236 13.69 -17.43 -17.06
C THR A 236 13.72 -15.90 -16.92
N ALA A 237 12.55 -15.27 -16.98
CA ALA A 237 12.39 -13.84 -16.83
C ALA A 237 12.83 -13.36 -15.44
N PRO A 238 13.41 -12.14 -15.31
CA PRO A 238 13.78 -11.59 -14.02
C PRO A 238 12.53 -11.38 -13.14
N LEU A 239 12.66 -11.76 -11.86
CA LEU A 239 11.65 -11.50 -10.84
C LEU A 239 11.94 -10.16 -10.17
N SER A 240 11.00 -9.24 -10.26
CA SER A 240 10.99 -7.98 -9.52
C SER A 240 9.85 -7.96 -8.49
N ILE A 241 10.11 -7.37 -7.33
CA ILE A 241 9.16 -7.27 -6.22
C ILE A 241 8.70 -5.83 -6.07
N LEU A 242 7.41 -5.64 -5.86
CA LEU A 242 6.82 -4.33 -5.61
C LEU A 242 7.21 -3.82 -4.22
N ARG A 243 7.61 -2.56 -4.15
CA ARG A 243 7.92 -1.84 -2.92
C ARG A 243 6.71 -1.06 -2.40
N SER A 244 6.78 -0.67 -1.15
CA SER A 244 5.78 0.18 -0.48
C SER A 244 5.55 1.53 -1.16
N ASP A 245 6.55 2.06 -1.89
CA ASP A 245 6.49 3.32 -2.64
C ASP A 245 5.89 3.18 -4.05
N GLY A 246 5.42 1.98 -4.41
CA GLY A 246 4.87 1.68 -5.73
C GLY A 246 5.91 1.46 -6.83
N GLY A 247 7.21 1.46 -6.49
CA GLY A 247 8.29 1.09 -7.41
C GLY A 247 8.65 -0.39 -7.33
N LEU A 248 9.37 -0.87 -8.33
CA LEU A 248 9.89 -2.24 -8.38
C LEU A 248 11.35 -2.28 -7.93
N VAL A 249 11.77 -3.43 -7.39
CA VAL A 249 13.15 -3.76 -7.06
C VAL A 249 13.41 -5.22 -7.40
N GLN A 250 14.62 -5.55 -7.84
CA GLN A 250 14.99 -6.95 -8.10
C GLN A 250 14.86 -7.82 -6.86
N SER A 251 14.50 -9.09 -7.05
CA SER A 251 14.22 -10.06 -5.99
C SER A 251 15.38 -10.21 -4.98
N ALA A 252 16.63 -10.18 -5.44
CA ALA A 252 17.80 -10.25 -4.57
C ALA A 252 17.86 -9.07 -3.58
N LYS A 253 17.62 -7.84 -4.07
CA LYS A 253 17.62 -6.62 -3.25
C LYS A 253 16.42 -6.57 -2.30
N ALA A 254 15.25 -7.02 -2.77
CA ALA A 254 14.05 -7.17 -1.93
C ALA A 254 14.33 -8.09 -0.71
N ALA A 255 15.09 -9.16 -0.91
CA ALA A 255 15.49 -10.08 0.16
C ALA A 255 16.48 -9.47 1.18
N GLU A 256 17.26 -8.46 0.79
CA GLU A 256 18.18 -7.73 1.67
C GLU A 256 17.47 -6.66 2.52
N SER A 257 16.49 -5.96 1.93
CA SER A 257 15.79 -4.83 2.57
C SER A 257 14.27 -5.00 2.54
N PRO A 258 13.72 -6.08 3.13
CA PRO A 258 12.31 -6.41 3.07
C PRO A 258 11.39 -5.44 3.82
N VAL A 259 11.91 -4.56 4.68
CA VAL A 259 11.12 -3.49 5.31
C VAL A 259 10.51 -2.54 4.27
N SER A 260 11.13 -2.41 3.09
CA SER A 260 10.60 -1.62 1.97
C SER A 260 9.43 -2.28 1.23
N LEU A 261 9.04 -3.51 1.60
CA LEU A 261 7.92 -4.25 1.00
C LEU A 261 6.64 -4.20 1.85
N LEU A 262 6.69 -3.56 3.02
CA LEU A 262 5.54 -3.46 3.92
C LEU A 262 4.41 -2.67 3.26
N LEU A 263 3.21 -3.23 3.19
CA LEU A 263 2.04 -2.63 2.53
C LEU A 263 2.23 -2.38 1.02
N SER A 264 3.01 -3.22 0.33
CA SER A 264 3.22 -3.09 -1.11
C SER A 264 1.94 -3.37 -1.93
N GLY A 265 1.05 -4.27 -1.52
CA GLY A 265 -0.21 -4.55 -2.21
C GLY A 265 -1.06 -3.31 -2.45
N PRO A 266 -1.43 -2.51 -1.42
CA PRO A 266 -2.14 -1.24 -1.62
C PRO A 266 -1.41 -0.26 -2.55
N ALA A 267 -0.07 -0.21 -2.52
CA ALA A 267 0.71 0.63 -3.42
C ALA A 267 0.55 0.21 -4.90
N GLY A 268 0.47 -1.11 -5.17
CA GLY A 268 0.16 -1.65 -6.49
C GLY A 268 -1.22 -1.19 -6.98
N GLY A 269 -2.23 -1.27 -6.11
CA GLY A 269 -3.59 -0.81 -6.42
C GLY A 269 -3.63 0.67 -6.81
N VAL A 270 -2.95 1.54 -6.05
CA VAL A 270 -2.85 2.98 -6.37
C VAL A 270 -2.12 3.21 -7.69
N THR A 271 -1.03 2.46 -7.96
CA THR A 271 -0.30 2.57 -9.23
C THR A 271 -1.16 2.15 -10.42
N GLY A 272 -1.94 1.07 -10.29
CA GLY A 272 -2.91 0.65 -11.30
C GLY A 272 -4.02 1.70 -11.51
N ALA A 273 -4.49 2.32 -10.44
CA ALA A 273 -5.46 3.41 -10.51
C ALA A 273 -4.91 4.62 -11.26
N VAL A 274 -3.64 4.99 -11.03
CA VAL A 274 -2.95 6.06 -11.79
C VAL A 274 -2.98 5.76 -13.28
N TRP A 275 -2.59 4.54 -13.67
CA TRP A 275 -2.53 4.18 -15.09
C TRP A 275 -3.88 4.33 -15.80
N PHE A 276 -4.97 3.84 -15.19
CA PHE A 276 -6.31 3.94 -15.79
C PHE A 276 -6.90 5.35 -15.73
N ALA A 277 -6.67 6.10 -14.65
CA ALA A 277 -7.15 7.46 -14.51
C ALA A 277 -6.49 8.39 -15.55
N GLU A 278 -5.18 8.25 -15.78
CA GLU A 278 -4.45 8.98 -16.82
C GLU A 278 -5.02 8.69 -18.22
N GLN A 279 -5.36 7.42 -18.53
CA GLN A 279 -6.01 7.04 -19.79
C GLN A 279 -7.40 7.66 -19.93
N ALA A 280 -8.10 7.91 -18.83
CA ALA A 280 -9.38 8.60 -18.80
C ALA A 280 -9.25 10.14 -18.73
N GLY A 281 -8.02 10.68 -18.68
CA GLY A 281 -7.73 12.11 -18.66
C GLY A 281 -7.77 12.77 -17.28
N TYR A 282 -7.66 11.99 -16.20
CA TYR A 282 -7.67 12.48 -14.82
C TYR A 282 -6.33 12.26 -14.14
N THR A 283 -5.78 13.32 -13.55
CA THR A 283 -4.49 13.31 -12.83
C THR A 283 -4.65 13.56 -11.33
N ASP A 284 -5.75 14.18 -10.90
CA ASP A 284 -6.04 14.50 -9.52
C ASP A 284 -7.26 13.70 -9.05
N PHE A 285 -7.04 12.73 -8.15
CA PHE A 285 -8.10 11.85 -7.71
C PHE A 285 -7.83 11.23 -6.33
N LEU A 286 -8.92 10.83 -5.69
CA LEU A 286 -8.90 9.96 -4.53
C LEU A 286 -9.06 8.51 -5.00
N THR A 287 -8.44 7.57 -4.29
CA THR A 287 -8.66 6.14 -4.53
C THR A 287 -9.37 5.52 -3.36
N PHE A 288 -10.17 4.48 -3.62
CA PHE A 288 -10.52 3.51 -2.61
C PHE A 288 -10.56 2.10 -3.17
N ASP A 289 -9.89 1.20 -2.46
CA ASP A 289 -9.80 -0.23 -2.71
C ASP A 289 -10.58 -0.96 -1.62
N MET A 290 -11.75 -1.49 -1.94
CA MET A 290 -12.53 -2.27 -0.99
C MET A 290 -12.47 -3.74 -1.32
N GLY A 291 -11.78 -4.47 -0.45
CA GLY A 291 -11.73 -5.93 -0.45
C GLY A 291 -12.78 -6.58 0.45
N GLY A 292 -12.51 -7.83 0.85
CA GLY A 292 -13.38 -8.58 1.77
C GLY A 292 -13.28 -8.13 3.24
N THR A 293 -12.15 -7.57 3.67
CA THR A 293 -11.85 -7.29 5.09
C THR A 293 -11.64 -5.81 5.41
N SER A 294 -11.12 -5.05 4.47
CA SER A 294 -10.72 -3.66 4.68
C SER A 294 -10.95 -2.83 3.42
N THR A 295 -10.85 -1.53 3.61
CA THR A 295 -10.78 -0.53 2.54
C THR A 295 -9.51 0.29 2.70
N ASP A 296 -8.76 0.43 1.62
CA ASP A 296 -7.56 1.25 1.51
C ASP A 296 -7.87 2.50 0.68
N VAL A 297 -7.48 3.67 1.19
CA VAL A 297 -7.71 4.96 0.52
C VAL A 297 -6.40 5.72 0.38
N ALA A 298 -6.23 6.42 -0.75
CA ALA A 298 -5.07 7.26 -1.01
C ALA A 298 -5.44 8.51 -1.80
N LEU A 299 -4.51 9.48 -1.83
CA LEU A 299 -4.59 10.70 -2.61
C LEU A 299 -3.52 10.69 -3.71
N VAL A 300 -3.93 11.05 -4.91
CA VAL A 300 -3.06 11.23 -6.09
C VAL A 300 -3.19 12.67 -6.58
N LEU A 301 -2.05 13.32 -6.82
CA LEU A 301 -1.94 14.70 -7.29
C LEU A 301 -1.03 14.75 -8.51
N GLY A 302 -1.48 15.34 -9.62
CA GLY A 302 -0.70 15.42 -10.85
C GLY A 302 -0.27 14.06 -11.41
N GLY A 303 -1.04 12.99 -11.19
CA GLY A 303 -0.70 11.62 -11.58
C GLY A 303 0.33 10.94 -10.68
N GLU A 304 0.69 11.56 -9.55
CA GLU A 304 1.65 11.01 -8.59
C GLU A 304 0.96 10.68 -7.27
N PRO A 305 1.09 9.44 -6.78
CA PRO A 305 0.62 9.08 -5.45
C PRO A 305 1.35 9.89 -4.38
N ARG A 306 0.62 10.34 -3.38
CA ARG A 306 1.25 10.97 -2.21
C ARG A 306 2.10 9.96 -1.46
N ILE A 307 3.33 10.34 -1.15
CA ILE A 307 4.30 9.49 -0.45
C ILE A 307 4.39 9.88 1.02
N GLY A 308 4.23 8.90 1.89
CA GLY A 308 4.45 9.02 3.33
C GLY A 308 5.86 8.57 3.74
N ARG A 309 6.30 9.01 4.91
CA ARG A 309 7.61 8.65 5.50
C ARG A 309 7.51 7.61 6.61
N GLU A 310 6.30 7.27 6.98
CA GLU A 310 6.02 6.31 8.05
C GLU A 310 5.02 5.28 7.53
N THR A 311 5.41 4.02 7.60
CA THR A 311 4.56 2.87 7.29
C THR A 311 4.08 2.26 8.60
N LYS A 312 2.75 2.15 8.76
CA LYS A 312 2.12 1.53 9.93
C LYS A 312 1.59 0.15 9.60
N VAL A 313 2.04 -0.84 10.39
CA VAL A 313 1.55 -2.22 10.29
C VAL A 313 1.14 -2.67 11.70
N GLY A 314 -0.16 -2.76 11.96
CA GLY A 314 -0.66 -2.95 13.32
C GLY A 314 -0.20 -1.81 14.24
N ASP A 315 0.42 -2.17 15.36
CA ASP A 315 0.97 -1.21 16.34
C ASP A 315 2.41 -0.75 15.98
N LEU A 316 3.00 -1.30 14.93
CA LEU A 316 4.36 -0.96 14.51
C LEU A 316 4.33 0.22 13.53
N ALA A 317 5.12 1.25 13.82
CA ALA A 317 5.33 2.39 12.92
C ALA A 317 6.82 2.48 12.57
N VAL A 318 7.17 2.10 11.34
CA VAL A 318 8.55 2.15 10.82
C VAL A 318 8.75 3.35 9.88
N ARG A 319 9.95 3.89 9.85
CA ARG A 319 10.33 4.90 8.85
C ARG A 319 10.75 4.22 7.56
N ALA A 320 9.77 3.93 6.73
CA ALA A 320 9.95 3.42 5.38
C ALA A 320 9.10 4.26 4.43
N THR A 321 9.67 4.59 3.27
CA THR A 321 8.95 5.32 2.22
C THR A 321 7.83 4.44 1.67
N SER A 322 6.60 4.93 1.69
CA SER A 322 5.43 4.21 1.18
C SER A 322 4.43 5.17 0.55
N VAL A 323 3.58 4.67 -0.33
CA VAL A 323 2.36 5.39 -0.70
C VAL A 323 1.57 5.69 0.58
N ASP A 324 1.10 6.93 0.76
CA ASP A 324 0.31 7.33 1.95
C ASP A 324 -1.10 6.75 1.86
N VAL A 325 -1.22 5.48 2.21
CA VAL A 325 -2.47 4.74 2.24
C VAL A 325 -3.03 4.75 3.66
N ARG A 326 -4.35 4.97 3.77
CA ARG A 326 -5.08 4.85 5.03
C ARG A 326 -6.06 3.69 4.95
N THR A 327 -5.92 2.75 5.87
CA THR A 327 -6.76 1.55 5.93
C THR A 327 -7.85 1.71 6.97
N VAL A 328 -9.08 1.32 6.63
CA VAL A 328 -10.20 1.18 7.56
C VAL A 328 -10.74 -0.24 7.51
N GLY A 329 -11.12 -0.78 8.67
CA GLY A 329 -11.74 -2.12 8.79
C GLY A 329 -13.20 -2.11 8.28
N ALA A 330 -13.36 -1.80 7.00
CA ALA A 330 -14.63 -1.78 6.27
C ALA A 330 -14.44 -2.57 4.97
N GLY A 331 -15.01 -3.74 4.88
CA GLY A 331 -14.93 -4.63 3.73
C GLY A 331 -16.22 -5.41 3.54
N GLY A 332 -16.33 -6.20 2.48
CA GLY A 332 -17.51 -7.02 2.19
C GLY A 332 -17.88 -8.00 3.31
N GLY A 333 -16.88 -8.54 4.02
CA GLY A 333 -17.07 -9.43 5.16
C GLY A 333 -17.19 -8.73 6.50
N SER A 334 -17.23 -7.40 6.58
CA SER A 334 -17.39 -6.67 7.84
C SER A 334 -18.72 -7.03 8.49
N ILE A 335 -18.65 -7.45 9.77
CA ILE A 335 -19.80 -7.97 10.53
C ILE A 335 -20.60 -6.81 11.09
N ALA A 336 -21.90 -6.83 10.84
CA ALA A 336 -22.86 -5.93 11.46
C ALA A 336 -23.32 -6.48 12.83
N HIS A 337 -23.36 -5.65 13.84
CA HIS A 337 -23.72 -6.04 15.20
C HIS A 337 -24.36 -4.90 15.99
N VAL A 338 -25.12 -5.26 17.03
CA VAL A 338 -25.80 -4.32 17.91
C VAL A 338 -25.31 -4.54 19.35
N PRO A 339 -24.37 -3.73 19.87
CA PRO A 339 -23.88 -3.86 21.24
C PRO A 339 -25.00 -3.66 22.25
N GLU A 340 -25.06 -4.53 23.29
CA GLU A 340 -26.10 -4.48 24.32
C GLU A 340 -26.21 -3.12 25.03
N LEU A 341 -25.07 -2.47 25.24
CA LEU A 341 -25.02 -1.21 26.00
C LEU A 341 -25.56 -0.02 25.20
N THR A 342 -25.19 0.08 23.93
CA THR A 342 -25.54 1.26 23.10
C THR A 342 -26.82 1.07 22.30
N LYS A 343 -27.22 -0.16 22.03
CA LYS A 343 -28.36 -0.53 21.16
C LYS A 343 -28.30 0.12 19.76
N ALA A 344 -27.10 0.57 19.36
CA ALA A 344 -26.87 1.19 18.06
C ALA A 344 -26.23 0.20 17.10
N LEU A 345 -26.69 0.16 15.85
CA LEU A 345 -26.06 -0.64 14.80
C LEU A 345 -24.61 -0.19 14.57
N ARG A 346 -23.72 -1.15 14.47
CA ARG A 346 -22.31 -0.97 14.10
C ARG A 346 -21.93 -1.96 13.01
N VAL A 347 -20.96 -1.59 12.17
CA VAL A 347 -20.40 -2.43 11.12
C VAL A 347 -18.88 -2.46 11.27
N GLY A 348 -18.32 -3.65 11.44
CA GLY A 348 -16.90 -3.85 11.70
C GLY A 348 -16.46 -3.38 13.12
N PRO A 349 -15.14 -3.30 13.40
CA PRO A 349 -14.03 -3.69 12.51
C PRO A 349 -13.86 -5.21 12.32
N GLN A 350 -14.64 -6.03 13.03
CA GLN A 350 -14.60 -7.50 12.91
C GLN A 350 -15.08 -7.91 11.51
N SER A 351 -14.42 -8.91 10.93
CA SER A 351 -14.75 -9.47 9.62
C SER A 351 -14.95 -10.97 9.73
N ALA A 352 -15.92 -11.50 8.98
CA ALA A 352 -16.13 -12.93 8.81
C ALA A 352 -15.00 -13.62 8.02
N GLY A 353 -14.10 -12.82 7.41
CA GLY A 353 -13.00 -13.33 6.61
C GLY A 353 -13.46 -14.13 5.39
N ALA A 354 -12.64 -15.11 4.99
CA ALA A 354 -12.95 -16.05 3.91
C ALA A 354 -13.60 -17.35 4.44
N ASP A 355 -13.28 -17.72 5.66
CA ASP A 355 -13.76 -18.94 6.35
C ASP A 355 -14.19 -18.56 7.79
N PRO A 356 -15.48 -18.75 8.14
CA PRO A 356 -16.57 -19.24 7.29
C PRO A 356 -17.06 -18.26 6.21
N GLY A 357 -16.71 -16.99 6.28
CA GLY A 357 -17.12 -15.94 5.36
C GLY A 357 -18.57 -15.46 5.57
N PRO A 358 -19.09 -14.59 4.69
CA PRO A 358 -20.48 -14.17 4.64
C PRO A 358 -21.46 -15.34 4.58
N ALA A 359 -22.65 -15.18 5.15
CA ALA A 359 -23.71 -16.17 5.06
C ALA A 359 -24.06 -16.52 3.60
N ALA A 360 -24.00 -15.52 2.71
CA ALA A 360 -24.18 -15.65 1.27
C ALA A 360 -23.33 -16.73 0.62
N TYR A 361 -22.15 -17.03 1.16
CA TYR A 361 -21.23 -18.00 0.53
C TYR A 361 -21.56 -19.46 0.83
N GLY A 362 -22.49 -19.72 1.75
CA GLY A 362 -22.92 -21.08 2.07
C GLY A 362 -21.88 -21.96 2.78
N ASN A 363 -20.78 -21.38 3.28
CA ASN A 363 -19.70 -22.09 3.97
C ASN A 363 -19.91 -22.20 5.50
N GLY A 364 -21.13 -21.94 5.98
CA GLY A 364 -21.49 -22.03 7.39
C GLY A 364 -21.38 -20.70 8.16
N GLY A 365 -21.13 -19.57 7.49
CA GLY A 365 -21.26 -18.24 8.08
C GLY A 365 -22.70 -17.95 8.48
N THR A 366 -22.90 -17.32 9.64
CA THR A 366 -24.24 -16.98 10.18
C THR A 366 -24.35 -15.54 10.65
N GLU A 367 -23.22 -14.84 10.78
CA GLU A 367 -23.19 -13.44 11.18
C GLU A 367 -23.49 -12.54 9.97
N PRO A 368 -24.35 -11.51 10.14
CA PRO A 368 -24.69 -10.61 9.04
C PRO A 368 -23.49 -9.75 8.63
N THR A 369 -23.18 -9.74 7.35
CA THR A 369 -22.07 -8.96 6.79
C THR A 369 -22.56 -7.92 5.79
N VAL A 370 -21.63 -7.04 5.35
CA VAL A 370 -21.88 -6.08 4.26
C VAL A 370 -22.25 -6.80 2.97
N THR A 371 -21.61 -7.93 2.66
CA THR A 371 -21.96 -8.77 1.50
C THR A 371 -23.40 -9.26 1.59
N ASP A 372 -23.82 -9.77 2.77
CA ASP A 372 -25.20 -10.24 2.99
C ASP A 372 -26.21 -9.09 2.82
N ALA A 373 -25.87 -7.90 3.31
CA ALA A 373 -26.71 -6.71 3.13
C ALA A 373 -26.86 -6.35 1.63
N ASN A 374 -25.77 -6.37 0.86
CA ASN A 374 -25.82 -6.11 -0.59
C ASN A 374 -26.64 -7.18 -1.35
N VAL A 375 -26.60 -8.43 -0.91
CA VAL A 375 -27.44 -9.51 -1.45
C VAL A 375 -28.92 -9.26 -1.15
N VAL A 376 -29.27 -8.91 0.09
CA VAL A 376 -30.65 -8.61 0.52
C VAL A 376 -31.23 -7.43 -0.24
N LEU A 377 -30.42 -6.39 -0.49
CA LEU A 377 -30.82 -5.19 -1.26
C LEU A 377 -30.94 -5.46 -2.78
N GLY A 378 -30.51 -6.64 -3.25
CA GLY A 378 -30.50 -6.96 -4.69
C GLY A 378 -29.38 -6.28 -5.49
N TYR A 379 -28.37 -5.69 -4.82
CA TYR A 379 -27.22 -5.05 -5.46
C TYR A 379 -26.21 -6.07 -5.98
N LEU A 380 -26.12 -7.23 -5.30
CA LEU A 380 -25.40 -8.40 -5.80
C LEU A 380 -26.38 -9.42 -6.39
N PRO A 381 -26.22 -9.81 -7.66
CA PRO A 381 -27.02 -10.87 -8.25
C PRO A 381 -26.72 -12.22 -7.57
N ALA A 382 -27.66 -13.19 -7.68
CA ALA A 382 -27.55 -14.51 -7.05
C ALA A 382 -26.36 -15.36 -7.56
N ALA A 383 -25.69 -14.94 -8.64
CA ALA A 383 -24.50 -15.58 -9.20
C ALA A 383 -23.43 -14.54 -9.50
N LEU A 384 -22.20 -14.80 -9.06
CA LEU A 384 -21.01 -13.97 -9.29
C LEU A 384 -19.99 -14.71 -10.18
N ALA A 385 -18.94 -14.02 -10.58
CA ALA A 385 -17.83 -14.58 -11.36
C ALA A 385 -18.30 -15.35 -12.61
N GLY A 386 -19.18 -14.75 -13.39
CA GLY A 386 -19.72 -15.40 -14.60
C GLY A 386 -20.60 -16.63 -14.32
N GLY A 387 -21.05 -16.82 -13.08
CA GLY A 387 -21.87 -17.97 -12.65
C GLY A 387 -21.10 -19.06 -11.91
N GLU A 388 -19.81 -18.88 -11.68
CA GLU A 388 -18.99 -19.86 -10.94
C GLU A 388 -19.31 -19.87 -9.43
N VAL A 389 -19.78 -18.75 -8.87
CA VAL A 389 -20.14 -18.61 -7.45
C VAL A 389 -21.62 -18.33 -7.33
N SER A 390 -22.37 -19.24 -6.70
CA SER A 390 -23.79 -19.06 -6.35
C SER A 390 -23.90 -18.50 -4.93
N LEU A 391 -24.72 -17.46 -4.75
CA LEU A 391 -24.98 -16.85 -3.45
C LEU A 391 -26.28 -17.37 -2.84
N ASP A 392 -26.23 -17.68 -1.54
CA ASP A 392 -27.42 -18.07 -0.75
C ASP A 392 -28.15 -16.82 -0.23
N VAL A 393 -29.16 -16.41 -1.00
CA VAL A 393 -29.98 -15.23 -0.69
C VAL A 393 -30.79 -15.43 0.59
N ASP A 394 -31.30 -16.67 0.84
CA ASP A 394 -32.10 -16.96 2.03
C ASP A 394 -31.25 -16.95 3.30
N ALA A 395 -30.03 -17.48 3.24
CA ALA A 395 -29.07 -17.41 4.34
C ALA A 395 -28.70 -15.95 4.67
N SER A 396 -28.41 -15.14 3.66
CA SER A 396 -28.17 -13.70 3.83
C SER A 396 -29.35 -12.98 4.47
N ARG A 397 -30.55 -13.25 3.98
CA ARG A 397 -31.78 -12.66 4.53
C ARG A 397 -32.00 -13.02 6.00
N THR A 398 -31.75 -14.29 6.34
CA THR A 398 -31.86 -14.81 7.71
C THR A 398 -30.83 -14.11 8.63
N ALA A 399 -29.59 -13.97 8.18
CA ALA A 399 -28.54 -13.31 8.94
C ALA A 399 -28.88 -11.82 9.19
N VAL A 400 -29.26 -11.09 8.15
CA VAL A 400 -29.60 -9.64 8.26
C VAL A 400 -30.86 -9.41 9.07
N ALA A 401 -31.85 -10.33 9.06
CA ALA A 401 -33.05 -10.23 9.89
C ALA A 401 -32.74 -10.15 11.39
N THR A 402 -31.64 -10.76 11.85
CA THR A 402 -31.20 -10.66 13.26
C THR A 402 -30.91 -9.22 13.68
N ILE A 403 -30.41 -8.40 12.77
CA ILE A 403 -30.18 -6.96 13.01
C ILE A 403 -31.51 -6.21 13.04
N ALA A 404 -32.43 -6.49 12.10
CA ALA A 404 -33.76 -5.87 12.08
C ALA A 404 -34.50 -6.12 13.41
N ASP A 405 -34.49 -7.35 13.89
CA ASP A 405 -35.10 -7.76 15.17
C ASP A 405 -34.44 -7.04 16.36
N ALA A 406 -33.10 -6.95 16.37
CA ALA A 406 -32.34 -6.38 17.49
C ALA A 406 -32.60 -4.88 17.71
N ILE A 407 -32.89 -4.12 16.64
CA ILE A 407 -33.13 -2.67 16.69
C ILE A 407 -34.58 -2.29 16.36
N GLY A 408 -35.44 -3.27 16.08
CA GLY A 408 -36.88 -3.07 15.89
C GLY A 408 -37.25 -2.43 14.55
N LEU A 409 -36.54 -2.76 13.46
CA LEU A 409 -36.87 -2.36 12.09
C LEU A 409 -37.97 -3.23 11.49
N GLY A 410 -38.66 -2.69 10.48
CA GLY A 410 -39.80 -3.32 9.83
C GLY A 410 -39.45 -4.47 8.89
N SER A 411 -38.24 -4.48 8.35
CA SER A 411 -37.82 -5.47 7.37
C SER A 411 -36.29 -5.71 7.34
N PRO A 412 -35.84 -6.86 6.80
CA PRO A 412 -34.41 -7.09 6.54
C PRO A 412 -33.82 -6.07 5.57
N GLU A 413 -34.59 -5.54 4.62
CA GLU A 413 -34.14 -4.51 3.66
C GLU A 413 -33.79 -3.21 4.36
N GLU A 414 -34.57 -2.76 5.35
CA GLU A 414 -34.25 -1.58 6.14
C GLU A 414 -32.96 -1.79 6.95
N ALA A 415 -32.75 -2.98 7.51
CA ALA A 415 -31.52 -3.31 8.22
C ALA A 415 -30.32 -3.38 7.27
N ALA A 416 -30.49 -3.98 6.10
CA ALA A 416 -29.46 -4.04 5.06
C ALA A 416 -29.04 -2.65 4.57
N SER A 417 -30.03 -1.75 4.34
CA SER A 417 -29.76 -0.35 3.99
C SER A 417 -28.93 0.35 5.09
N GLY A 418 -29.33 0.18 6.37
CA GLY A 418 -28.57 0.73 7.50
C GLY A 418 -27.13 0.18 7.60
N ILE A 419 -26.91 -1.09 7.29
CA ILE A 419 -25.57 -1.70 7.26
C ILE A 419 -24.72 -1.06 6.16
N VAL A 420 -25.28 -0.89 4.95
CA VAL A 420 -24.58 -0.28 3.81
C VAL A 420 -24.30 1.21 4.07
N ASP A 421 -25.23 1.93 4.67
CA ASP A 421 -25.03 3.34 5.00
C ASP A 421 -23.89 3.52 6.01
N ILE A 422 -23.84 2.71 7.07
CA ILE A 422 -22.77 2.78 8.08
C ILE A 422 -21.40 2.43 7.48
N VAL A 423 -21.31 1.41 6.65
CA VAL A 423 -20.02 1.08 6.03
C VAL A 423 -19.56 2.17 5.06
N ASN A 424 -20.49 2.80 4.32
CA ASN A 424 -20.18 3.95 3.47
C ASN A 424 -19.67 5.15 4.28
N GLU A 425 -20.29 5.45 5.42
CA GLU A 425 -19.82 6.50 6.34
C GLU A 425 -18.44 6.19 6.92
N ASN A 426 -18.14 4.94 7.26
CA ASN A 426 -16.82 4.53 7.72
C ASN A 426 -15.75 4.78 6.64
N MET A 427 -16.03 4.41 5.38
CA MET A 427 -15.15 4.65 4.24
C MET A 427 -15.02 6.14 3.91
N PHE A 428 -16.12 6.90 3.97
CA PHE A 428 -16.10 8.36 3.84
C PHE A 428 -15.21 9.01 4.89
N GLY A 429 -15.28 8.52 6.14
CA GLY A 429 -14.37 8.92 7.21
C GLY A 429 -12.89 8.74 6.84
N ALA A 430 -12.54 7.60 6.23
CA ALA A 430 -11.18 7.34 5.76
C ALA A 430 -10.77 8.27 4.60
N LEU A 431 -11.65 8.51 3.62
CA LEU A 431 -11.40 9.45 2.51
C LEU A 431 -11.12 10.88 3.03
N ARG A 432 -11.77 11.30 4.11
CA ARG A 432 -11.51 12.60 4.77
C ARG A 432 -10.11 12.68 5.38
N LEU A 433 -9.53 11.57 5.83
CA LEU A 433 -8.17 11.56 6.39
C LEU A 433 -7.11 11.88 5.32
N VAL A 434 -7.33 11.44 4.09
CA VAL A 434 -6.38 11.68 2.98
C VAL A 434 -6.69 12.94 2.18
N SER A 435 -7.85 13.57 2.36
CA SER A 435 -8.25 14.81 1.68
C SER A 435 -8.40 15.98 2.65
N VAL A 436 -9.54 16.11 3.34
CA VAL A 436 -9.90 17.26 4.18
C VAL A 436 -8.87 17.51 5.28
N GLN A 437 -8.40 16.48 5.98
CA GLN A 437 -7.38 16.62 7.02
C GLN A 437 -6.01 17.04 6.47
N GLN A 438 -5.80 16.83 5.18
CA GLN A 438 -4.61 17.26 4.46
C GLN A 438 -4.79 18.62 3.76
N GLY A 439 -5.92 19.30 3.99
CA GLY A 439 -6.21 20.61 3.43
C GLY A 439 -6.72 20.62 1.99
N TYR A 440 -7.20 19.48 1.48
CA TYR A 440 -7.78 19.35 0.14
C TYR A 440 -9.30 19.23 0.18
N ASP A 441 -9.98 19.88 -0.76
CA ASP A 441 -11.43 19.72 -0.96
C ASP A 441 -11.70 18.51 -1.86
N PRO A 442 -12.41 17.46 -1.39
CA PRO A 442 -12.70 16.28 -2.20
C PRO A 442 -13.43 16.60 -3.52
N ARG A 443 -14.16 17.72 -3.58
CA ARG A 443 -14.92 18.13 -4.77
C ARG A 443 -14.05 18.55 -5.96
N ASP A 444 -12.78 18.81 -5.71
CA ASP A 444 -11.79 19.14 -6.76
C ASP A 444 -11.19 17.89 -7.40
N PHE A 445 -11.59 16.68 -6.96
CA PHE A 445 -11.00 15.41 -7.33
C PHE A 445 -12.01 14.47 -8.00
N ALA A 446 -11.52 13.59 -8.87
CA ALA A 446 -12.25 12.39 -9.23
C ALA A 446 -12.12 11.32 -8.10
N LEU A 447 -12.94 10.27 -8.16
CA LEU A 447 -12.87 9.16 -7.21
C LEU A 447 -12.65 7.85 -7.98
N VAL A 448 -11.49 7.21 -7.83
CA VAL A 448 -11.20 5.92 -8.48
C VAL A 448 -11.53 4.78 -7.53
N SER A 449 -12.42 3.90 -7.96
CA SER A 449 -12.90 2.76 -7.18
C SER A 449 -12.41 1.44 -7.73
N PHE A 450 -11.84 0.61 -6.87
CA PHE A 450 -11.40 -0.74 -7.20
C PHE A 450 -11.51 -1.71 -6.01
N GLY A 451 -10.92 -2.92 -6.17
CA GLY A 451 -11.20 -4.04 -5.28
C GLY A 451 -12.52 -4.74 -5.60
N GLY A 452 -12.66 -5.98 -5.16
CA GLY A 452 -13.83 -6.80 -5.51
C GLY A 452 -15.18 -6.26 -5.03
N ALA A 453 -15.20 -5.50 -3.93
CA ALA A 453 -16.41 -4.90 -3.36
C ALA A 453 -16.53 -3.39 -3.61
N GLY A 454 -15.43 -2.70 -3.95
CA GLY A 454 -15.41 -1.24 -4.09
C GLY A 454 -16.48 -0.66 -5.02
N PRO A 455 -16.64 -1.16 -6.24
CA PRO A 455 -17.58 -0.62 -7.20
C PRO A 455 -19.06 -0.66 -6.79
N LEU A 456 -19.44 -1.53 -5.86
CA LEU A 456 -20.79 -1.52 -5.26
C LEU A 456 -21.07 -0.26 -4.44
N HIS A 457 -20.04 0.30 -3.80
CA HIS A 457 -20.13 1.44 -2.90
C HIS A 457 -19.71 2.76 -3.56
N ALA A 458 -19.11 2.67 -4.75
CA ALA A 458 -18.47 3.76 -5.46
C ALA A 458 -19.37 4.98 -5.68
N ASN A 459 -20.57 4.78 -6.22
CA ASN A 459 -21.50 5.86 -6.49
C ASN A 459 -22.00 6.54 -5.22
N ALA A 460 -22.24 5.78 -4.14
CA ALA A 460 -22.63 6.32 -2.83
C ALA A 460 -21.50 7.18 -2.23
N LEU A 461 -20.24 6.75 -2.34
CA LEU A 461 -19.10 7.52 -1.87
C LEU A 461 -18.87 8.78 -2.71
N GLY A 462 -19.12 8.74 -4.03
CA GLY A 462 -19.14 9.94 -4.87
C GLY A 462 -20.17 10.97 -4.38
N ARG A 463 -21.38 10.53 -3.98
CA ARG A 463 -22.40 11.39 -3.37
C ARG A 463 -21.96 11.99 -2.04
N LEU A 464 -21.35 11.20 -1.17
CA LEU A 464 -20.89 11.66 0.16
C LEU A 464 -19.72 12.62 0.08
N THR A 465 -18.77 12.37 -0.80
CA THR A 465 -17.57 13.20 -0.97
C THR A 465 -17.79 14.41 -1.86
N GLY A 466 -18.70 14.31 -2.83
CA GLY A 466 -18.85 15.25 -3.94
C GLY A 466 -17.76 15.13 -4.98
N ALA A 467 -16.93 14.08 -4.93
CA ALA A 467 -15.84 13.80 -5.87
C ALA A 467 -16.41 13.15 -7.14
N TRP A 468 -16.28 13.84 -8.27
CA TRP A 468 -16.82 13.40 -9.56
C TRP A 468 -15.83 13.61 -10.70
N PRO A 469 -15.84 12.74 -11.75
CA PRO A 469 -16.61 11.50 -11.82
C PRO A 469 -16.07 10.44 -10.86
N VAL A 470 -16.90 9.45 -10.54
CA VAL A 470 -16.40 8.18 -10.00
C VAL A 470 -15.94 7.33 -11.19
N ILE A 471 -14.69 6.89 -11.14
CA ILE A 471 -14.02 6.10 -12.17
C ILE A 471 -13.93 4.66 -11.67
N VAL A 472 -14.51 3.72 -12.41
CA VAL A 472 -14.35 2.29 -12.15
C VAL A 472 -13.55 1.69 -13.31
N PRO A 473 -12.25 1.37 -13.09
CA PRO A 473 -11.40 0.73 -14.12
C PRO A 473 -11.98 -0.62 -14.57
N PRO A 474 -11.60 -1.15 -15.73
CA PRO A 474 -11.92 -2.52 -16.07
C PRO A 474 -11.18 -3.48 -15.12
N SER A 475 -11.85 -4.56 -14.72
CA SER A 475 -11.31 -5.56 -13.79
C SER A 475 -10.79 -4.96 -12.48
N PRO A 476 -11.64 -4.24 -11.76
CA PRO A 476 -11.21 -3.54 -10.55
C PRO A 476 -10.74 -4.49 -9.45
N GLY A 477 -11.17 -5.75 -9.47
CA GLY A 477 -10.77 -6.77 -8.50
C GLY A 477 -9.35 -7.32 -8.70
N VAL A 478 -8.67 -7.00 -9.82
CA VAL A 478 -7.27 -7.39 -10.09
C VAL A 478 -6.37 -6.18 -10.37
N LEU A 479 -6.80 -4.99 -9.97
CA LEU A 479 -6.09 -3.74 -10.28
C LEU A 479 -4.68 -3.67 -9.68
N CYS A 480 -4.43 -4.31 -8.53
CA CYS A 480 -3.10 -4.39 -7.94
C CYS A 480 -2.11 -5.07 -8.89
N ALA A 481 -2.50 -6.18 -9.52
CA ALA A 481 -1.66 -6.86 -10.52
C ALA A 481 -1.42 -6.00 -11.78
N TYR A 482 -2.37 -5.13 -12.17
CA TYR A 482 -2.14 -4.11 -13.19
C TYR A 482 -1.08 -3.11 -12.77
N GLY A 483 -1.14 -2.63 -11.54
CA GLY A 483 -0.13 -1.72 -10.98
C GLY A 483 1.26 -2.34 -11.00
N ASP A 484 1.38 -3.61 -10.60
CA ASP A 484 2.63 -4.36 -10.70
C ASP A 484 3.15 -4.40 -12.14
N ALA A 485 2.27 -4.70 -13.11
CA ALA A 485 2.63 -4.82 -14.52
C ALA A 485 2.97 -3.48 -15.19
N THR A 486 2.50 -2.34 -14.68
CA THR A 486 2.61 -1.01 -15.31
C THR A 486 3.57 -0.05 -14.61
N THR A 487 4.13 -0.42 -13.45
CA THR A 487 5.11 0.41 -12.73
C THR A 487 6.56 0.19 -13.21
N CYS A 488 7.47 0.98 -12.70
CA CYS A 488 8.89 0.99 -13.06
C CYS A 488 9.80 0.67 -11.87
N VAL A 489 11.04 0.30 -12.17
CA VAL A 489 12.10 0.11 -11.16
C VAL A 489 12.45 1.46 -10.54
N ARG A 490 12.63 1.50 -9.22
CA ARG A 490 13.03 2.70 -8.46
C ARG A 490 14.09 2.38 -7.43
N ASP A 491 14.97 3.35 -7.17
CA ASP A 491 15.92 3.33 -6.06
C ASP A 491 15.94 4.68 -5.34
N GLU A 492 16.09 4.67 -4.03
CA GLU A 492 16.12 5.86 -3.19
C GLU A 492 17.46 5.95 -2.45
N SER A 493 18.03 7.15 -2.42
CA SER A 493 19.14 7.52 -1.54
C SER A 493 18.71 8.64 -0.60
N ALA A 494 19.05 8.51 0.67
CA ALA A 494 18.80 9.55 1.67
C ALA A 494 20.04 9.83 2.52
N ARG A 495 20.12 11.05 3.08
CA ARG A 495 21.17 11.46 4.01
C ARG A 495 20.64 12.52 4.95
N THR A 496 20.95 12.40 6.24
CA THR A 496 20.71 13.48 7.20
C THR A 496 21.73 14.60 7.04
N MET A 497 21.24 15.87 7.03
CA MET A 497 22.03 17.09 6.96
C MET A 497 21.40 18.15 7.86
N ILE A 498 21.66 18.10 9.16
CA ILE A 498 21.06 19.04 10.12
C ILE A 498 21.80 20.35 10.07
N ARG A 499 21.23 21.35 9.38
CA ARG A 499 21.82 22.70 9.28
C ARG A 499 20.77 23.79 9.16
N ALA A 500 21.03 24.91 9.84
CA ALA A 500 20.26 26.13 9.65
C ALA A 500 20.46 26.69 8.22
N PHE A 501 19.49 27.38 7.69
CA PHE A 501 19.60 28.01 6.37
C PHE A 501 20.74 29.04 6.33
N SER A 502 20.97 29.78 7.45
CA SER A 502 22.10 30.72 7.58
C SER A 502 23.47 30.05 7.48
N ASP A 503 23.57 28.77 7.81
CA ASP A 503 24.80 27.98 7.83
C ASP A 503 24.92 27.06 6.61
N THR A 504 23.98 27.14 5.66
CA THR A 504 23.92 26.29 4.46
C THR A 504 24.13 27.14 3.22
N ASP A 505 24.94 26.65 2.30
CA ASP A 505 25.18 27.29 1.01
C ASP A 505 24.54 26.46 -0.09
N ASP A 506 23.97 27.13 -1.09
CA ASP A 506 23.30 26.54 -2.26
C ASP A 506 24.18 25.54 -3.01
N ALA A 507 25.49 25.80 -3.11
CA ALA A 507 26.42 24.92 -3.82
C ALA A 507 26.67 23.62 -3.05
N GLU A 508 26.77 23.71 -1.72
CA GLU A 508 26.89 22.54 -0.85
C GLU A 508 25.66 21.67 -0.94
N LEU A 509 24.46 22.26 -0.87
CA LEU A 509 23.19 21.55 -0.95
C LEU A 509 23.04 20.85 -2.31
N ARG A 510 23.36 21.52 -3.41
CA ARG A 510 23.37 20.92 -4.77
C ARG A 510 24.34 19.75 -4.86
N THR A 511 25.55 19.92 -4.34
CA THR A 511 26.57 18.86 -4.36
C THR A 511 26.05 17.62 -3.61
N ALA A 512 25.47 17.82 -2.44
CA ALA A 512 24.93 16.74 -1.63
C ALA A 512 23.78 16.00 -2.33
N LEU A 513 22.86 16.72 -2.97
CA LEU A 513 21.77 16.14 -3.74
C LEU A 513 22.29 15.39 -4.99
N ALA A 514 23.30 15.94 -5.70
CA ALA A 514 23.92 15.31 -6.85
C ALA A 514 24.65 14.01 -6.50
N GLU A 515 25.32 13.94 -5.35
CA GLU A 515 25.95 12.73 -4.82
C GLU A 515 24.92 11.62 -4.57
N LEU A 516 23.79 11.99 -3.94
CA LEU A 516 22.69 11.05 -3.69
C LEU A 516 22.07 10.55 -5.00
N ALA A 517 21.85 11.46 -5.97
CA ALA A 517 21.36 11.10 -7.30
C ALA A 517 22.30 10.12 -8.00
N THR A 518 23.59 10.39 -7.98
CA THR A 518 24.63 9.53 -8.57
C THR A 518 24.64 8.15 -7.92
N SER A 519 24.50 8.08 -6.60
CA SER A 519 24.47 6.82 -5.87
C SER A 519 23.25 5.97 -6.22
N ALA A 520 22.04 6.56 -6.25
CA ALA A 520 20.82 5.86 -6.63
C ALA A 520 20.85 5.43 -8.11
N ALA A 521 21.32 6.32 -9.01
CA ALA A 521 21.46 6.06 -10.44
C ALA A 521 22.42 4.88 -10.71
N ALA A 522 23.53 4.80 -9.99
CA ALA A 522 24.47 3.69 -10.13
C ALA A 522 23.86 2.35 -9.75
N ARG A 523 23.04 2.30 -8.67
CA ARG A 523 22.35 1.07 -8.29
C ARG A 523 21.31 0.67 -9.33
N LEU A 524 20.55 1.63 -9.86
CA LEU A 524 19.57 1.38 -10.91
C LEU A 524 20.22 0.89 -12.21
N SER A 525 21.41 1.43 -12.55
CA SER A 525 22.21 0.95 -13.69
C SER A 525 22.70 -0.49 -13.48
N ALA A 526 23.04 -0.87 -12.25
CA ALA A 526 23.41 -2.24 -11.92
C ALA A 526 22.21 -3.21 -12.05
N GLU A 527 20.97 -2.70 -11.93
CA GLU A 527 19.74 -3.45 -12.21
C GLU A 527 19.36 -3.47 -13.70
N GLY A 528 20.20 -2.90 -14.58
CA GLY A 528 20.02 -2.94 -16.03
C GLY A 528 19.27 -1.77 -16.64
N VAL A 529 19.00 -0.71 -15.90
CA VAL A 529 18.35 0.52 -16.42
C VAL A 529 19.41 1.48 -16.95
N PRO A 530 19.44 1.79 -18.27
CA PRO A 530 20.40 2.72 -18.85
C PRO A 530 20.28 4.12 -18.23
N THR A 531 21.42 4.78 -17.97
CA THR A 531 21.45 6.09 -17.30
C THR A 531 20.65 7.15 -18.04
N GLU A 532 20.63 7.13 -19.36
CA GLU A 532 19.88 8.05 -20.22
C GLU A 532 18.37 7.90 -20.15
N GLN A 533 17.88 6.80 -19.56
CA GLN A 533 16.46 6.52 -19.34
C GLN A 533 16.03 6.75 -17.88
N GLN A 534 16.98 7.16 -17.05
CA GLN A 534 16.70 7.41 -15.63
C GLN A 534 16.21 8.83 -15.40
N THR A 535 15.26 8.99 -14.48
CA THR A 535 14.76 10.29 -14.02
C THR A 535 14.93 10.41 -12.52
N ALA A 536 15.39 11.59 -12.04
CA ALA A 536 15.59 11.84 -10.64
C ALA A 536 14.55 12.83 -10.10
N LYS A 537 13.99 12.53 -8.92
CA LYS A 537 13.16 13.41 -8.10
C LYS A 537 13.90 13.74 -6.81
N TYR A 538 13.82 14.99 -6.40
CA TYR A 538 14.54 15.51 -5.24
C TYR A 538 13.55 15.93 -4.17
N GLN A 539 13.88 15.65 -2.91
CA GLN A 539 13.07 16.05 -1.78
C GLN A 539 13.99 16.48 -0.63
N VAL A 540 13.60 17.54 0.07
CA VAL A 540 14.32 18.05 1.24
C VAL A 540 13.35 18.15 2.41
N ASP A 541 13.67 17.46 3.51
CA ASP A 541 12.90 17.57 4.75
C ASP A 541 13.36 18.85 5.49
N LEU A 542 12.42 19.77 5.71
CA LEU A 542 12.63 21.05 6.37
C LEU A 542 11.79 21.18 7.64
N ARG A 543 12.27 22.01 8.57
CA ARG A 543 11.49 22.42 9.74
C ARG A 543 11.87 23.85 10.16
N TYR A 544 11.05 24.48 10.98
CA TYR A 544 11.52 25.61 11.76
C TYR A 544 12.38 25.13 12.93
N GLN A 545 13.43 25.88 13.27
CA GLN A 545 14.31 25.56 14.38
C GLN A 545 13.51 25.38 15.67
N GLY A 546 13.70 24.23 16.33
CA GLY A 546 12.99 23.83 17.55
C GLY A 546 11.68 23.07 17.33
N GLN A 547 11.21 22.88 16.09
CA GLN A 547 10.08 21.98 15.81
C GLN A 547 10.48 20.51 15.98
N GLY A 548 9.55 19.72 16.47
CA GLY A 548 9.72 18.26 16.69
C GLY A 548 9.49 17.40 15.45
N PHE A 549 9.01 17.97 14.37
CA PHE A 549 8.70 17.30 13.10
C PHE A 549 9.26 18.07 11.92
N GLU A 550 9.48 17.40 10.82
CA GLU A 550 9.91 17.91 9.54
C GLU A 550 8.78 17.79 8.49
N ILE A 551 8.78 18.71 7.52
CA ILE A 551 7.89 18.70 6.35
C ILE A 551 8.75 18.41 5.12
N PRO A 552 8.42 17.37 4.33
CA PRO A 552 9.09 17.11 3.06
C PRO A 552 8.69 18.18 2.02
N VAL A 553 9.65 18.71 1.34
CA VAL A 553 9.50 19.68 0.23
C VAL A 553 10.08 19.06 -1.03
N ASP A 554 9.23 18.88 -2.04
CA ASP A 554 9.65 18.38 -3.34
C ASP A 554 10.34 19.49 -4.15
N LEU A 555 11.34 19.12 -4.92
CA LEU A 555 12.08 20.00 -5.83
C LEU A 555 12.08 19.44 -7.24
N ASP A 556 11.72 20.29 -8.17
CA ASP A 556 11.92 20.00 -9.59
C ASP A 556 13.41 20.07 -9.97
N ALA A 557 13.83 19.28 -10.95
CA ALA A 557 15.21 19.31 -11.45
C ALA A 557 15.64 20.71 -11.91
N SER A 558 14.73 21.52 -12.45
CA SER A 558 14.96 22.91 -12.84
C SER A 558 15.28 23.82 -11.65
N ALA A 559 14.74 23.54 -10.46
CA ALA A 559 15.03 24.30 -9.24
C ALA A 559 16.49 24.12 -8.78
N LEU A 560 17.09 22.96 -9.07
CA LEU A 560 18.52 22.73 -8.80
C LEU A 560 19.45 23.59 -9.67
N GLU A 561 19.01 24.00 -10.85
CA GLU A 561 19.77 24.83 -11.77
C GLU A 561 19.60 26.34 -11.46
N SER A 562 18.61 26.70 -10.61
CA SER A 562 18.34 28.08 -10.22
C SER A 562 19.47 28.66 -9.32
N GLY A 563 19.67 29.97 -9.36
CA GLY A 563 20.67 30.64 -8.51
C GLY A 563 20.29 30.72 -7.03
N ASP A 564 19.01 30.43 -6.67
CA ASP A 564 18.42 30.73 -5.36
C ASP A 564 17.71 29.48 -4.77
N LEU A 565 18.43 28.37 -4.64
CA LEU A 565 17.85 27.07 -4.20
C LEU A 565 17.26 27.15 -2.78
N LEU A 566 17.98 27.70 -1.81
CA LEU A 566 17.49 27.85 -0.43
C LEU A 566 16.28 28.78 -0.34
N SER A 567 16.23 29.84 -1.13
CA SER A 567 15.09 30.75 -1.19
C SER A 567 13.85 30.02 -1.72
N THR A 568 14.00 29.24 -2.79
CA THR A 568 12.94 28.43 -3.40
C THR A 568 12.40 27.39 -2.40
N LEU A 569 13.31 26.66 -1.73
CA LEU A 569 12.96 25.71 -0.69
C LEU A 569 12.21 26.37 0.47
N GLY A 570 12.70 27.53 0.93
CA GLY A 570 12.08 28.27 2.03
C GLY A 570 10.66 28.73 1.70
N ALA A 571 10.42 29.22 0.49
CA ALA A 571 9.09 29.63 0.03
C ALA A 571 8.13 28.43 -0.10
N ALA A 572 8.60 27.33 -0.66
CA ALA A 572 7.81 26.10 -0.78
C ALA A 572 7.47 25.51 0.59
N PHE A 573 8.43 25.50 1.53
CA PHE A 573 8.20 25.06 2.90
C PHE A 573 7.15 25.93 3.63
N ASP A 574 7.24 27.26 3.50
CA ASP A 574 6.27 28.17 4.13
C ASP A 574 4.86 27.92 3.58
N THR A 575 4.74 27.75 2.26
CA THR A 575 3.45 27.43 1.62
C THR A 575 2.86 26.14 2.17
N GLU A 576 3.67 25.10 2.28
CA GLU A 576 3.21 23.80 2.78
C GLU A 576 2.91 23.84 4.29
N HIS A 577 3.73 24.55 5.08
CA HIS A 577 3.48 24.74 6.51
C HIS A 577 2.19 25.51 6.78
N GLU A 578 1.94 26.60 6.02
CA GLU A 578 0.70 27.37 6.14
C GLU A 578 -0.53 26.54 5.72
N ARG A 579 -0.40 25.73 4.67
CA ARG A 579 -1.45 24.80 4.24
C ARG A 579 -1.81 23.78 5.32
N LEU A 580 -0.80 23.20 6.00
CA LEU A 580 -0.99 22.15 7.02
C LEU A 580 -1.45 22.70 8.37
N PHE A 581 -0.95 23.88 8.78
CA PHE A 581 -1.13 24.39 10.15
C PHE A 581 -1.84 25.73 10.22
N SER A 582 -2.13 26.38 9.08
CA SER A 582 -2.79 27.69 8.98
C SER A 582 -2.03 28.85 9.61
N PHE A 583 -0.72 28.71 9.85
CA PHE A 583 0.15 29.76 10.37
C PHE A 583 1.60 29.57 9.95
N LEU A 584 2.40 30.65 10.03
CA LEU A 584 3.85 30.64 9.84
C LEU A 584 4.56 31.05 11.12
N LEU A 585 5.76 30.50 11.34
CA LEU A 585 6.66 30.93 12.41
C LEU A 585 7.71 31.90 11.88
N LYS A 586 8.26 32.73 12.78
CA LYS A 586 9.38 33.64 12.49
C LYS A 586 10.74 33.00 12.77
N ASN A 587 10.75 31.73 13.15
CA ASN A 587 11.96 30.99 13.47
C ASN A 587 12.76 30.72 12.19
N GLU A 588 14.06 30.56 12.35
CA GLU A 588 14.94 30.12 11.28
C GLU A 588 14.53 28.71 10.79
N ARG A 589 14.71 28.48 9.49
CA ARG A 589 14.47 27.18 8.87
C ARG A 589 15.72 26.32 8.97
N GLU A 590 15.53 25.00 9.10
CA GLU A 590 16.61 24.01 9.12
C GLU A 590 16.37 22.95 8.04
N VAL A 591 17.44 22.60 7.32
CA VAL A 591 17.52 21.38 6.51
C VAL A 591 17.73 20.19 7.46
N ILE A 592 16.99 19.12 7.28
CA ILE A 592 17.07 17.94 8.14
C ILE A 592 17.56 16.72 7.38
N ASN A 593 16.85 16.34 6.30
CA ASN A 593 17.25 15.24 5.44
C ASN A 593 17.20 15.65 3.97
N LEU A 594 18.08 15.05 3.20
CA LEU A 594 18.10 15.11 1.74
C LEU A 594 17.70 13.74 1.22
N ARG A 595 16.91 13.73 0.15
CA ARG A 595 16.48 12.49 -0.49
C ARG A 595 16.43 12.66 -2.00
N VAL A 596 16.84 11.60 -2.68
CA VAL A 596 16.71 11.50 -4.13
C VAL A 596 16.18 10.13 -4.50
N THR A 597 15.09 10.13 -5.25
CA THR A 597 14.51 8.91 -5.85
C THR A 597 14.83 8.92 -7.33
N VAL A 598 15.52 7.87 -7.82
CA VAL A 598 15.79 7.66 -9.24
C VAL A 598 14.88 6.55 -9.75
N SER A 599 14.20 6.81 -10.86
CA SER A 599 13.26 5.88 -11.49
C SER A 599 13.72 5.54 -12.90
N GLY A 600 13.53 4.29 -13.29
CA GLY A 600 13.59 3.86 -14.70
C GLY A 600 12.38 4.35 -15.49
N PRO A 601 12.35 4.09 -16.81
CA PRO A 601 11.20 4.43 -17.64
C PRO A 601 9.98 3.61 -17.23
N ARG A 602 8.80 4.23 -17.27
CA ARG A 602 7.55 3.47 -17.24
C ARG A 602 7.50 2.57 -18.48
N PRO A 603 6.94 1.36 -18.38
CA PRO A 603 6.81 0.50 -19.56
C PRO A 603 5.92 1.18 -20.60
N ASP A 604 6.37 1.09 -21.85
CA ASP A 604 5.57 1.54 -23.00
C ASP A 604 4.57 0.43 -23.35
N VAL A 605 3.44 0.44 -22.65
CA VAL A 605 2.36 -0.51 -22.84
C VAL A 605 1.36 0.10 -23.82
N ALA A 606 1.13 -0.59 -24.93
CA ALA A 606 0.10 -0.17 -25.88
C ALA A 606 -1.26 -0.16 -25.17
N PHE A 607 -2.04 0.87 -25.46
CA PHE A 607 -3.42 0.97 -25.01
C PHE A 607 -4.35 0.63 -26.16
N GLN A 608 -5.23 -0.36 -25.97
CA GLN A 608 -6.24 -0.70 -26.95
C GLN A 608 -7.58 -0.03 -26.56
N PRO A 609 -7.99 1.04 -27.27
CA PRO A 609 -9.26 1.67 -26.97
C PRO A 609 -10.43 0.74 -27.29
N LEU A 610 -11.47 0.85 -26.45
CA LEU A 610 -12.72 0.13 -26.67
C LEU A 610 -13.38 0.62 -27.97
N GLU A 611 -14.06 -0.29 -28.70
CA GLU A 611 -14.80 0.05 -29.90
C GLU A 611 -15.95 1.03 -29.60
N GLU A 612 -16.16 2.01 -30.47
CA GLU A 612 -17.24 2.99 -30.35
C GLU A 612 -18.61 2.37 -30.58
N GLY A 613 -19.55 2.57 -29.64
CA GLY A 613 -20.89 1.95 -29.67
C GLY A 613 -22.07 2.92 -29.60
N GLY A 614 -21.82 4.21 -29.44
CA GLY A 614 -22.87 5.20 -29.18
C GLY A 614 -23.49 5.08 -27.77
N GLU A 615 -24.58 5.82 -27.50
CA GLU A 615 -25.15 5.93 -26.15
C GLU A 615 -25.96 4.70 -25.71
N ASP A 616 -26.54 3.93 -26.64
CA ASP A 616 -27.46 2.82 -26.32
C ASP A 616 -26.73 1.58 -25.75
N PRO A 617 -26.94 1.21 -24.48
CA PRO A 617 -26.31 0.05 -23.83
C PRO A 617 -27.13 -1.24 -23.96
N SER A 618 -28.24 -1.25 -24.72
CA SER A 618 -29.22 -2.34 -24.72
C SER A 618 -28.65 -3.70 -25.13
N ALA A 619 -27.59 -3.71 -25.97
CA ALA A 619 -26.89 -4.94 -26.37
C ALA A 619 -26.20 -5.64 -25.19
N ALA A 620 -25.86 -4.91 -24.13
CA ALA A 620 -25.23 -5.42 -22.92
C ALA A 620 -26.25 -5.81 -21.83
N LEU A 621 -27.55 -5.48 -22.00
CA LEU A 621 -28.59 -5.82 -21.03
C LEU A 621 -28.82 -7.33 -21.00
N VAL A 622 -28.61 -7.95 -19.83
CA VAL A 622 -28.79 -9.40 -19.62
C VAL A 622 -30.17 -9.69 -19.03
N SER A 623 -30.57 -8.91 -18.04
CA SER A 623 -31.84 -9.13 -17.30
C SER A 623 -32.20 -7.86 -16.52
N THR A 624 -33.30 -7.94 -15.77
CA THR A 624 -33.69 -6.93 -14.78
C THR A 624 -33.86 -7.58 -13.41
N ASN A 625 -33.52 -6.85 -12.35
CA ASN A 625 -33.69 -7.29 -10.97
C ASN A 625 -34.45 -6.24 -10.15
N ASP A 626 -35.07 -6.66 -9.06
CA ASP A 626 -35.61 -5.75 -8.05
C ASP A 626 -34.47 -5.38 -7.08
N VAL A 627 -34.23 -4.08 -6.95
CA VAL A 627 -33.26 -3.52 -6.00
C VAL A 627 -33.99 -2.65 -4.97
N TRP A 628 -33.61 -2.79 -3.70
CA TRP A 628 -34.13 -1.91 -2.64
C TRP A 628 -33.30 -0.64 -2.58
N MET A 629 -33.92 0.49 -2.88
CA MET A 629 -33.22 1.79 -2.92
C MET A 629 -34.18 2.90 -2.48
N ASP A 630 -33.68 3.83 -1.67
CA ASP A 630 -34.45 4.97 -1.15
C ASP A 630 -35.76 4.56 -0.43
N GLY A 631 -35.78 3.38 0.21
CA GLY A 631 -36.91 2.87 1.00
C GLY A 631 -37.99 2.13 0.20
N GLU A 632 -37.76 1.83 -1.06
CA GLU A 632 -38.68 1.07 -1.91
C GLU A 632 -37.96 0.18 -2.94
N TYR A 633 -38.70 -0.76 -3.52
CA TYR A 633 -38.18 -1.59 -4.60
C TYR A 633 -38.26 -0.86 -5.94
N ALA A 634 -37.13 -0.79 -6.64
CA ALA A 634 -37.01 -0.25 -8.00
C ALA A 634 -36.54 -1.35 -8.97
N LYS A 635 -36.91 -1.25 -10.23
CA LYS A 635 -36.39 -2.13 -11.29
C LYS A 635 -35.04 -1.62 -11.77
N ALA A 636 -34.01 -2.44 -11.63
CA ALA A 636 -32.65 -2.16 -12.13
C ALA A 636 -32.31 -3.07 -13.32
N GLY A 637 -31.72 -2.49 -14.37
CA GLY A 637 -31.12 -3.28 -15.45
C GLY A 637 -29.83 -3.95 -15.00
N ILE A 638 -29.62 -5.22 -15.35
CA ILE A 638 -28.36 -5.92 -15.16
C ILE A 638 -27.63 -5.98 -16.48
N TYR A 639 -26.45 -5.38 -16.53
CA TYR A 639 -25.63 -5.25 -17.73
C TYR A 639 -24.35 -6.10 -17.59
N ASP A 640 -23.98 -6.76 -18.68
CA ASP A 640 -22.69 -7.45 -18.82
C ASP A 640 -21.63 -6.44 -19.30
N ARG A 641 -20.64 -6.12 -18.45
CA ARG A 641 -19.59 -5.16 -18.77
C ARG A 641 -18.82 -5.52 -20.03
N ALA A 642 -18.59 -6.81 -20.28
CA ALA A 642 -17.85 -7.28 -21.44
C ALA A 642 -18.52 -6.96 -22.79
N LYS A 643 -19.82 -6.61 -22.78
CA LYS A 643 -20.60 -6.24 -23.98
C LYS A 643 -20.82 -4.74 -24.12
N LEU A 644 -20.36 -3.95 -23.14
CA LEU A 644 -20.42 -2.50 -23.23
C LEU A 644 -19.34 -1.96 -24.18
N LEU A 645 -19.71 -0.98 -24.99
CA LEU A 645 -18.83 -0.30 -25.94
C LEU A 645 -18.59 1.15 -25.50
N ALA A 646 -17.52 1.78 -26.01
CA ALA A 646 -17.23 3.18 -25.72
C ALA A 646 -18.41 4.08 -26.13
N GLY A 647 -18.75 5.02 -25.25
CA GLY A 647 -19.91 5.91 -25.45
C GLY A 647 -21.22 5.38 -24.90
N ASN A 648 -21.35 4.09 -24.57
CA ASN A 648 -22.58 3.58 -23.95
C ASN A 648 -22.86 4.31 -22.63
N VAL A 649 -24.14 4.60 -22.37
CA VAL A 649 -24.61 5.27 -21.14
C VAL A 649 -25.60 4.38 -20.42
N VAL A 650 -25.19 3.87 -19.26
CA VAL A 650 -26.05 3.05 -18.39
C VAL A 650 -26.68 3.93 -17.33
N GLU A 651 -27.99 4.15 -17.43
CA GLU A 651 -28.75 4.95 -16.47
C GLU A 651 -29.10 4.13 -15.23
N GLY A 652 -28.97 4.75 -14.05
CA GLY A 652 -29.41 4.15 -12.77
C GLY A 652 -30.91 4.25 -12.52
N PRO A 653 -31.50 3.29 -11.74
CA PRO A 653 -30.80 2.23 -11.04
C PRO A 653 -30.34 1.11 -11.97
N ALA A 654 -29.10 0.71 -11.87
CA ALA A 654 -28.53 -0.35 -12.69
C ALA A 654 -27.39 -1.09 -11.96
N VAL A 655 -27.20 -2.35 -12.35
CA VAL A 655 -26.09 -3.20 -11.89
C VAL A 655 -25.27 -3.61 -13.10
N ILE A 656 -23.97 -3.33 -13.08
CA ILE A 656 -23.04 -3.74 -14.15
C ILE A 656 -22.16 -4.85 -13.58
N THR A 657 -22.21 -6.03 -14.17
CA THR A 657 -21.49 -7.22 -13.71
C THR A 657 -20.27 -7.50 -14.57
N GLU A 658 -19.18 -7.91 -13.92
CA GLU A 658 -17.98 -8.46 -14.57
C GLU A 658 -17.44 -9.65 -13.73
N MET A 659 -16.39 -10.30 -14.22
CA MET A 659 -15.88 -11.54 -13.62
C MET A 659 -15.47 -11.36 -12.13
N ASP A 660 -14.85 -10.24 -11.80
CA ASP A 660 -14.16 -10.00 -10.53
C ASP A 660 -14.81 -8.89 -9.67
N SER A 661 -15.89 -8.26 -10.16
CA SER A 661 -16.57 -7.18 -9.43
C SER A 661 -18.01 -6.94 -9.93
N THR A 662 -18.75 -6.14 -9.18
CA THR A 662 -20.09 -5.67 -9.51
C THR A 662 -20.16 -4.15 -9.24
N THR A 663 -20.59 -3.38 -10.21
CA THR A 663 -20.77 -1.92 -10.10
C THR A 663 -22.24 -1.57 -9.95
N LEU A 664 -22.57 -0.76 -8.94
CA LEU A 664 -23.91 -0.22 -8.72
C LEU A 664 -24.00 1.22 -9.23
N VAL A 665 -24.97 1.50 -10.08
CA VAL A 665 -25.34 2.85 -10.52
C VAL A 665 -26.64 3.24 -9.82
N LEU A 666 -26.61 4.28 -9.00
CA LEU A 666 -27.76 4.75 -8.21
C LEU A 666 -28.75 5.54 -9.07
N SER A 667 -30.00 5.63 -8.64
CA SER A 667 -31.01 6.51 -9.25
C SER A 667 -30.50 7.95 -9.40
N GLY A 668 -30.80 8.59 -10.52
CA GLY A 668 -30.36 9.97 -10.83
C GLY A 668 -28.88 10.10 -11.21
N HIS A 669 -28.20 8.98 -11.46
CA HIS A 669 -26.83 8.94 -11.95
C HIS A 669 -26.75 8.11 -13.24
N ALA A 670 -25.67 8.28 -13.98
CA ALA A 670 -25.38 7.47 -15.14
C ALA A 670 -23.91 7.09 -15.18
N ALA A 671 -23.61 5.90 -15.68
CA ALA A 671 -22.27 5.43 -16.00
C ALA A 671 -22.04 5.54 -17.50
N THR A 672 -21.11 6.40 -17.92
CA THR A 672 -20.64 6.49 -19.30
C THR A 672 -19.41 5.62 -19.49
N VAL A 673 -19.40 4.78 -20.50
CA VAL A 673 -18.25 3.94 -20.82
C VAL A 673 -17.22 4.75 -21.61
N HIS A 674 -16.05 4.93 -21.03
CA HIS A 674 -14.94 5.63 -21.65
C HIS A 674 -14.19 4.70 -22.63
N SER A 675 -13.46 5.29 -23.61
CA SER A 675 -12.62 4.51 -24.54
C SER A 675 -11.54 3.67 -23.84
N SER A 676 -11.14 4.05 -22.60
CA SER A 676 -10.27 3.24 -21.71
C SER A 676 -10.98 2.03 -21.08
N ALA A 677 -12.19 1.72 -21.49
CA ALA A 677 -13.08 0.75 -20.85
C ALA A 677 -13.43 1.08 -19.37
N SER A 678 -13.01 2.22 -18.85
CA SER A 678 -13.42 2.70 -17.52
C SER A 678 -14.87 3.18 -17.53
N LEU A 679 -15.61 2.91 -16.45
CA LEU A 679 -16.95 3.49 -16.25
C LEU A 679 -16.77 4.84 -15.54
N LEU A 680 -17.33 5.89 -16.12
CA LEU A 680 -17.37 7.23 -15.53
C LEU A 680 -18.78 7.48 -14.99
N ILE A 681 -18.97 7.39 -13.67
CA ILE A 681 -20.27 7.59 -13.02
C ILE A 681 -20.37 9.04 -12.55
N ALA A 682 -21.46 9.70 -12.88
CA ALA A 682 -21.74 11.09 -12.46
C ALA A 682 -23.24 11.32 -12.25
N PRO A 683 -23.65 12.37 -11.50
CA PRO A 683 -25.04 12.84 -11.48
C PRO A 683 -25.51 13.22 -12.88
N ARG A 684 -26.78 12.96 -13.16
CA ARG A 684 -27.42 13.26 -14.44
C ARG A 684 -28.16 14.58 -14.41
#